data_b181b9fe14ba174de621cfa556447e01
#
_entry.id   b181b9fe14ba174de621cfa556447e01
#
_cell.length_a   1.000
_cell.length_b   1.000
_cell.length_c   1.000
_cell.angle_alpha   90.00
_cell.angle_beta   90.00
_cell.angle_gamma   90.00
#
_symmetry.space_group_name_H-M   'P 1'
#
loop_
_entity.id
_entity.type
_entity.pdbx_description
1 polymer ?
#
loop_
_entity_poly.entity_id
_entity_poly.type
_entity_poly.pdbx_seq_one_letter_code
_entity_poly.pdbx_strand_id
1 'polypeptide(L)'
;MTTCSSQAICAIEGVYMSNKYPNMFRPLDFGFMTLKNRVIMGSMHTNLEETKNWSRIADFYSERAKGGVALIVTGGIAPNKEGAVFKGAAAMLDQADADNHRIVTDAVHENGGKIVMQILHAGRYAYSPDCVAPSAIKSPISPFIPVSLDNEGIAKQIDDFVQCACLAKSAGYDGIEIMGSEGYFINQFLVEHTNKRDDSWGGSYENRMRLPILIAEKIRSAVGKNFLLIFRLSMIDLIPNGSSHDEVVALARELETAGINIINTGIGWHEARIPTIATSVPPAAFTWVTKKLMGKIKIPLITSNRINTPEKVEEVLKLKCADLVSMARPFLADPEFVNKASQEKSHLIAPCIACNQACLDHTFKGQISSCLVNPRACFESELELKMVSNSKNIGIVGAGPAGLSAAITAAQIGHKVTVFEKEQELGGQLNLAKMVPGKEEFWGLVDWYKNMIKELPGIEIKVNYIVEKKELEEFDTVIIATGVNPREPSIDGINQKHVHYYKDILNGEVTLGSTVAVIGAGGVGFDVAEFLAGEKCTEGSFQPLPQWMIEWGIGDPELYRGGLLTNGSSPKPAERKIYLLQRKAQKMGKNLGKTTGWIHRAALKMKGVEMLSGVTYHKISDEGLYISRENEELTPELLEVDNVVLCTGQVSNSKLYEDLKNSRVECHLIGGAQHAGELDAKRAIDQGTRLALSI
;
A
#
# COMPACT_ATOMS: atom_id res chain seq x y z
N MET A 1 -13.31 47.63 -37.67
CA MET A 1 -12.86 47.52 -36.25
C MET A 1 -12.93 46.02 -35.91
N THR A 2 -11.83 45.36 -36.08
CA THR A 2 -11.62 43.93 -35.93
C THR A 2 -10.91 43.70 -34.60
N THR A 3 -11.62 43.09 -33.68
CA THR A 3 -11.04 42.64 -32.40
C THR A 3 -10.25 41.36 -32.61
N CYS A 4 -8.94 41.48 -32.53
CA CYS A 4 -8.00 40.37 -32.55
C CYS A 4 -8.02 39.67 -31.19
N SER A 5 -8.50 38.42 -31.12
CA SER A 5 -8.41 37.59 -29.95
C SER A 5 -6.99 37.01 -29.81
N SER A 6 -6.31 37.40 -28.76
CA SER A 6 -5.06 36.84 -28.35
C SER A 6 -5.24 35.42 -27.78
N GLN A 7 -5.01 34.39 -28.58
CA GLN A 7 -4.71 33.02 -28.16
C GLN A 7 -3.53 32.53 -28.97
N ALA A 8 -2.35 32.98 -28.57
CA ALA A 8 -1.10 32.32 -28.94
C ALA A 8 -0.37 31.97 -27.63
N ILE A 9 -0.78 30.84 -27.02
CA ILE A 9 0.00 30.20 -25.96
C ILE A 9 0.91 29.19 -26.65
N CYS A 10 2.22 29.40 -26.51
CA CYS A 10 3.27 28.49 -26.96
C CYS A 10 2.94 27.04 -26.54
N ALA A 11 2.71 26.18 -27.51
CA ALA A 11 2.76 24.76 -27.33
C ALA A 11 4.21 24.35 -27.13
N ILE A 12 4.61 24.13 -25.89
CA ILE A 12 5.75 23.29 -25.56
C ILE A 12 5.28 21.87 -25.85
N GLU A 13 5.87 21.21 -26.84
CA GLU A 13 5.52 19.83 -27.21
C GLU A 13 5.54 18.96 -25.95
N GLY A 14 4.40 18.33 -25.62
CA GLY A 14 4.25 17.35 -24.55
C GLY A 14 3.61 17.82 -23.23
N VAL A 15 3.14 19.05 -23.09
CA VAL A 15 2.42 19.49 -21.88
C VAL A 15 0.91 19.39 -22.08
N TYR A 16 0.32 18.34 -21.57
CA TYR A 16 -1.14 18.18 -21.49
C TYR A 16 -1.69 19.08 -20.37
N MET A 17 -2.45 20.10 -20.71
CA MET A 17 -3.19 20.91 -19.74
C MET A 17 -4.57 20.30 -19.53
N SER A 18 -4.77 19.56 -18.45
CA SER A 18 -6.11 19.15 -18.03
C SER A 18 -6.81 20.34 -17.37
N ASN A 19 -8.02 20.67 -17.81
CA ASN A 19 -8.87 21.66 -17.16
C ASN A 19 -9.33 21.20 -15.76
N LYS A 20 -9.42 19.89 -15.54
CA LYS A 20 -9.89 19.28 -14.28
C LYS A 20 -8.82 19.31 -13.18
N TYR A 21 -7.53 19.18 -13.53
CA TYR A 21 -6.41 19.09 -12.58
C TYR A 21 -5.28 20.08 -12.87
N PRO A 22 -5.54 21.40 -12.90
CA PRO A 22 -4.58 22.41 -13.38
C PRO A 22 -3.33 22.51 -12.50
N ASN A 23 -3.42 22.25 -11.20
CA ASN A 23 -2.24 22.29 -10.32
C ASN A 23 -1.38 21.02 -10.48
N MET A 24 -1.98 19.87 -10.69
CA MET A 24 -1.29 18.59 -10.91
C MET A 24 -0.41 18.64 -12.17
N PHE A 25 -0.89 19.26 -13.26
CA PHE A 25 -0.20 19.32 -14.55
C PHE A 25 0.65 20.57 -14.74
N ARG A 26 0.80 21.41 -13.70
CA ARG A 26 1.69 22.56 -13.76
C ARG A 26 3.15 22.11 -13.74
N PRO A 27 4.01 22.50 -14.71
CA PRO A 27 5.43 22.12 -14.71
C PRO A 27 6.18 22.76 -13.54
N LEU A 28 7.34 22.19 -13.20
CA LEU A 28 8.29 22.73 -12.23
C LEU A 28 9.67 22.77 -12.84
N ASP A 29 10.23 23.98 -12.97
CA ASP A 29 11.54 24.23 -13.59
C ASP A 29 12.61 24.45 -12.52
N PHE A 30 13.74 23.73 -12.63
CA PHE A 30 14.95 23.88 -11.83
C PHE A 30 16.05 24.62 -12.57
N GLY A 31 15.80 25.10 -13.79
CA GLY A 31 16.79 25.79 -14.67
C GLY A 31 17.66 24.80 -15.45
N PHE A 32 18.06 23.69 -14.88
CA PHE A 32 18.82 22.62 -15.57
C PHE A 32 17.93 21.41 -15.95
N MET A 33 16.73 21.34 -15.41
CA MET A 33 15.75 20.28 -15.67
C MET A 33 14.35 20.78 -15.34
N THR A 34 13.36 20.40 -16.16
CA THR A 34 11.95 20.70 -15.93
C THR A 34 11.18 19.40 -15.68
N LEU A 35 10.39 19.34 -14.61
CA LEU A 35 9.40 18.30 -14.37
C LEU A 35 8.09 18.68 -15.09
N LYS A 36 7.58 17.77 -15.94
CA LYS A 36 6.39 18.02 -16.79
C LYS A 36 5.08 18.15 -16.03
N ASN A 37 5.00 17.63 -14.79
CA ASN A 37 3.86 17.73 -13.87
C ASN A 37 4.33 17.62 -12.42
N ARG A 38 3.41 17.63 -11.46
CA ARG A 38 3.67 17.65 -10.01
C ARG A 38 3.62 16.30 -9.35
N VAL A 39 3.59 15.20 -10.12
CA VAL A 39 3.44 13.83 -9.60
C VAL A 39 4.74 13.08 -9.72
N ILE A 40 5.15 12.49 -8.60
CA ILE A 40 6.36 11.67 -8.48
C ILE A 40 5.97 10.24 -8.11
N MET A 41 6.57 9.26 -8.78
CA MET A 41 6.57 7.88 -8.30
C MET A 41 7.60 7.77 -7.17
N GLY A 42 7.10 7.64 -5.94
CA GLY A 42 7.94 7.53 -4.74
C GLY A 42 8.64 6.18 -4.65
N SER A 43 9.74 6.17 -3.93
CA SER A 43 10.54 4.98 -3.67
C SER A 43 9.73 3.83 -3.07
N MET A 44 9.97 2.61 -3.55
CA MET A 44 9.49 1.37 -2.96
C MET A 44 10.42 0.21 -3.31
N HIS A 45 10.67 -0.63 -2.34
CA HIS A 45 11.34 -1.90 -2.55
C HIS A 45 10.38 -2.87 -3.24
N THR A 46 10.78 -3.37 -4.40
CA THR A 46 10.01 -4.32 -5.21
C THR A 46 10.55 -5.73 -5.15
N ASN A 47 11.77 -5.92 -4.64
CA ASN A 47 12.59 -7.12 -4.77
C ASN A 47 12.93 -7.50 -6.22
N LEU A 48 12.65 -6.62 -7.19
CA LEU A 48 13.20 -6.76 -8.54
C LEU A 48 14.70 -6.49 -8.53
N GLU A 49 15.13 -5.54 -7.72
CA GLU A 49 16.51 -5.13 -7.51
C GLU A 49 17.40 -6.33 -7.13
N GLU A 50 16.84 -7.25 -6.34
CA GLU A 50 17.53 -8.45 -5.85
C GLU A 50 17.67 -9.55 -6.93
N THR A 51 16.85 -9.49 -7.97
CA THR A 51 16.90 -10.50 -9.04
C THR A 51 18.09 -10.34 -9.99
N LYS A 52 18.66 -9.11 -10.03
CA LYS A 52 19.68 -8.70 -11.02
C LYS A 52 19.23 -8.87 -12.47
N ASN A 53 17.93 -8.98 -12.70
CA ASN A 53 17.34 -8.99 -14.04
C ASN A 53 17.08 -7.54 -14.49
N TRP A 54 18.10 -6.89 -15.01
CA TRP A 54 18.08 -5.48 -15.36
C TRP A 54 17.07 -5.13 -16.43
N SER A 55 16.82 -6.04 -17.39
CA SER A 55 15.77 -5.86 -18.40
C SER A 55 14.39 -5.78 -17.74
N ARG A 56 14.07 -6.66 -16.81
CA ARG A 56 12.80 -6.66 -16.09
C ARG A 56 12.63 -5.39 -15.22
N ILE A 57 13.73 -4.92 -14.60
CA ILE A 57 13.72 -3.67 -13.84
C ILE A 57 13.47 -2.48 -14.78
N ALA A 58 14.11 -2.50 -15.96
CA ALA A 58 13.90 -1.48 -16.99
C ALA A 58 12.46 -1.47 -17.49
N ASP A 59 11.85 -2.64 -17.78
CA ASP A 59 10.44 -2.77 -18.17
C ASP A 59 9.50 -2.15 -17.13
N PHE A 60 9.74 -2.45 -15.84
CA PHE A 60 8.95 -1.92 -14.73
C PHE A 60 8.97 -0.40 -14.69
N TYR A 61 10.14 0.23 -14.74
CA TYR A 61 10.24 1.70 -14.66
C TYR A 61 9.83 2.39 -15.95
N SER A 62 10.13 1.81 -17.12
CA SER A 62 9.78 2.39 -18.41
C SER A 62 8.27 2.44 -18.64
N GLU A 63 7.50 1.44 -18.18
CA GLU A 63 6.04 1.46 -18.27
C GLU A 63 5.44 2.65 -17.50
N ARG A 64 6.00 3.01 -16.33
CA ARG A 64 5.58 4.19 -15.55
C ARG A 64 6.02 5.50 -16.19
N ALA A 65 7.19 5.51 -16.83
CA ALA A 65 7.64 6.68 -17.61
C ALA A 65 6.70 6.95 -18.80
N LYS A 66 6.34 5.91 -19.56
CA LYS A 66 5.29 5.95 -20.61
C LYS A 66 3.95 6.44 -20.06
N GLY A 67 3.60 6.00 -18.85
CA GLY A 67 2.40 6.40 -18.11
C GLY A 67 2.35 7.87 -17.68
N GLY A 68 3.40 8.66 -17.98
CA GLY A 68 3.37 10.12 -17.86
C GLY A 68 3.87 10.70 -16.54
N VAL A 69 4.36 9.89 -15.61
CA VAL A 69 4.93 10.39 -14.33
C VAL A 69 6.09 11.37 -14.61
N ALA A 70 6.19 12.43 -13.79
CA ALA A 70 7.22 13.44 -14.01
C ALA A 70 8.62 13.00 -13.56
N LEU A 71 8.68 12.28 -12.46
CA LEU A 71 9.91 11.78 -11.86
C LEU A 71 9.69 10.44 -11.19
N ILE A 72 10.61 9.52 -11.34
CA ILE A 72 10.64 8.22 -10.68
C ILE A 72 11.75 8.21 -9.63
N VAL A 73 11.47 7.72 -8.43
CA VAL A 73 12.47 7.42 -7.41
C VAL A 73 12.58 5.89 -7.30
N THR A 74 13.79 5.36 -7.44
CA THR A 74 14.02 3.90 -7.35
C THR A 74 13.74 3.37 -5.95
N GLY A 75 13.67 2.05 -5.78
CA GLY A 75 13.87 1.40 -4.50
C GLY A 75 15.20 1.80 -3.86
N GLY A 76 15.32 1.64 -2.54
CA GLY A 76 16.53 2.05 -1.82
C GLY A 76 17.73 1.18 -2.19
N ILE A 77 18.81 1.82 -2.61
CA ILE A 77 20.10 1.21 -2.98
C ILE A 77 21.14 1.57 -1.91
N ALA A 78 21.81 0.57 -1.38
CA ALA A 78 22.78 0.80 -0.31
C ALA A 78 24.08 1.44 -0.84
N PRO A 79 24.68 2.41 -0.10
CA PRO A 79 25.94 3.03 -0.47
C PRO A 79 27.16 2.13 -0.17
N ASN A 80 26.98 1.13 0.69
CA ASN A 80 28.01 0.17 1.09
C ASN A 80 27.38 -1.11 1.63
N LYS A 81 28.21 -2.10 2.00
CA LYS A 81 27.75 -3.42 2.47
C LYS A 81 27.09 -3.37 3.85
N GLU A 82 27.58 -2.52 4.74
CA GLU A 82 27.05 -2.36 6.11
C GLU A 82 25.67 -1.69 6.11
N GLY A 83 25.41 -0.86 5.10
CA GLY A 83 24.15 -0.15 4.92
C GLY A 83 23.07 -0.93 4.20
N ALA A 84 23.38 -2.09 3.65
CA ALA A 84 22.41 -2.92 2.95
C ALA A 84 21.31 -3.44 3.90
N VAL A 85 20.07 -3.49 3.45
CA VAL A 85 18.92 -3.94 4.28
C VAL A 85 19.06 -5.38 4.77
N PHE A 86 19.75 -6.23 4.01
CA PHE A 86 20.21 -7.57 4.39
C PHE A 86 21.47 -7.91 3.58
N LYS A 87 22.20 -8.93 4.00
CA LYS A 87 23.44 -9.32 3.33
C LYS A 87 23.20 -9.70 1.87
N GLY A 88 23.82 -8.95 0.94
CA GLY A 88 23.68 -9.12 -0.50
C GLY A 88 22.50 -8.44 -1.14
N ALA A 89 21.78 -7.58 -0.40
CA ALA A 89 20.76 -6.68 -0.97
C ALA A 89 21.40 -5.67 -1.95
N ALA A 90 20.53 -5.04 -2.75
CA ALA A 90 20.94 -4.09 -3.78
C ALA A 90 21.82 -2.96 -3.23
N ALA A 91 22.95 -2.74 -3.88
CA ALA A 91 23.95 -1.72 -3.51
C ALA A 91 24.63 -1.17 -4.76
N MET A 92 25.16 0.05 -4.68
CA MET A 92 25.93 0.72 -5.73
C MET A 92 27.37 0.90 -5.22
N LEU A 93 28.24 -0.04 -5.52
CA LEU A 93 29.59 -0.15 -4.94
C LEU A 93 30.70 0.21 -5.91
N ASP A 94 30.50 -0.05 -7.21
CA ASP A 94 31.53 0.11 -8.23
C ASP A 94 30.94 0.46 -9.60
N GLN A 95 31.81 0.62 -10.61
CA GLN A 95 31.42 0.99 -11.97
C GLN A 95 30.58 -0.12 -12.65
N ALA A 96 30.79 -1.39 -12.30
CA ALA A 96 30.01 -2.49 -12.87
C ALA A 96 28.54 -2.41 -12.42
N ASP A 97 28.29 -2.02 -11.17
CA ASP A 97 26.92 -1.74 -10.70
C ASP A 97 26.33 -0.56 -11.49
N ALA A 98 27.08 0.52 -11.68
CA ALA A 98 26.61 1.69 -12.43
C ALA A 98 26.28 1.34 -13.91
N ASP A 99 27.08 0.52 -14.55
CA ASP A 99 26.86 0.07 -15.95
C ASP A 99 25.59 -0.77 -16.07
N ASN A 100 25.30 -1.60 -15.08
CA ASN A 100 24.04 -2.35 -15.01
C ASN A 100 22.83 -1.40 -14.84
N HIS A 101 22.90 -0.43 -13.95
CA HIS A 101 21.85 0.55 -13.73
C HIS A 101 21.59 1.44 -14.96
N ARG A 102 22.56 1.61 -15.84
CA ARG A 102 22.40 2.37 -17.11
C ARG A 102 21.29 1.76 -17.98
N ILE A 103 21.14 0.44 -18.01
CA ILE A 103 20.06 -0.23 -18.74
C ILE A 103 18.69 0.33 -18.31
N VAL A 104 18.54 0.60 -17.03
CA VAL A 104 17.28 1.12 -16.45
C VAL A 104 17.08 2.60 -16.77
N THR A 105 18.13 3.43 -16.60
CA THR A 105 18.05 4.87 -16.85
C THR A 105 17.80 5.16 -18.33
N ASP A 106 18.49 4.45 -19.24
CA ASP A 106 18.30 4.58 -20.68
C ASP A 106 16.86 4.23 -21.07
N ALA A 107 16.32 3.12 -20.58
CA ALA A 107 14.94 2.71 -20.86
C ALA A 107 13.89 3.73 -20.34
N VAL A 108 14.13 4.36 -19.21
CA VAL A 108 13.25 5.43 -18.69
C VAL A 108 13.35 6.69 -19.57
N HIS A 109 14.55 7.09 -19.95
CA HIS A 109 14.78 8.28 -20.78
C HIS A 109 14.22 8.11 -22.19
N GLU A 110 14.38 6.94 -22.82
CA GLU A 110 13.78 6.61 -24.13
C GLU A 110 12.25 6.75 -24.12
N ASN A 111 11.64 6.60 -22.94
CA ASN A 111 10.20 6.77 -22.75
C ASN A 111 9.81 8.14 -22.17
N GLY A 112 10.68 9.16 -22.29
CA GLY A 112 10.42 10.54 -21.89
C GLY A 112 10.25 10.75 -20.38
N GLY A 113 10.73 9.80 -19.56
CA GLY A 113 10.73 9.89 -18.10
C GLY A 113 11.99 10.54 -17.54
N LYS A 114 11.97 10.83 -16.24
CA LYS A 114 13.10 11.21 -15.40
C LYS A 114 13.20 10.25 -14.22
N ILE A 115 14.43 9.92 -13.82
CA ILE A 115 14.66 8.93 -12.76
C ILE A 115 15.80 9.34 -11.84
N VAL A 116 15.58 9.22 -10.52
CA VAL A 116 16.58 9.43 -9.47
C VAL A 116 16.76 8.17 -8.64
N MET A 117 17.97 7.90 -8.19
CA MET A 117 18.26 6.74 -7.34
C MET A 117 18.12 7.12 -5.87
N GLN A 118 17.35 6.36 -5.08
CA GLN A 118 17.35 6.53 -3.64
C GLN A 118 18.57 5.87 -3.02
N ILE A 119 19.42 6.65 -2.32
CA ILE A 119 20.51 6.10 -1.50
C ILE A 119 19.97 5.83 -0.11
N LEU A 120 19.92 4.56 0.26
CA LEU A 120 19.38 4.09 1.53
C LEU A 120 20.44 3.30 2.30
N HIS A 121 20.78 3.77 3.49
CA HIS A 121 21.58 3.04 4.46
C HIS A 121 20.70 2.59 5.63
N ALA A 122 20.52 1.28 5.81
CA ALA A 122 19.57 0.73 6.76
C ALA A 122 19.93 1.01 8.23
N GLY A 123 21.22 1.20 8.54
CA GLY A 123 21.67 1.40 9.91
C GLY A 123 21.30 0.21 10.79
N ARG A 124 20.80 0.46 12.01
CA ARG A 124 20.38 -0.58 12.96
C ARG A 124 19.17 -1.44 12.50
N TYR A 125 18.54 -1.06 11.37
CA TYR A 125 17.44 -1.84 10.78
C TYR A 125 17.92 -2.94 9.84
N ALA A 126 19.20 -2.95 9.47
CA ALA A 126 19.73 -4.00 8.61
C ALA A 126 19.59 -5.39 9.25
N TYR A 127 19.18 -6.36 8.44
CA TYR A 127 19.19 -7.79 8.81
C TYR A 127 20.57 -8.39 8.53
N SER A 128 21.60 -7.80 9.12
CA SER A 128 23.00 -8.19 9.01
C SER A 128 23.72 -8.00 10.35
N PRO A 129 24.61 -8.92 10.77
CA PRO A 129 25.45 -8.72 11.94
C PRO A 129 26.45 -7.56 11.78
N ASP A 130 26.72 -7.15 10.54
CA ASP A 130 27.67 -6.08 10.19
C ASP A 130 27.03 -4.68 10.26
N CYS A 131 25.78 -4.58 10.71
CA CYS A 131 25.05 -3.31 10.78
C CYS A 131 25.72 -2.32 11.74
N VAL A 132 25.69 -1.03 11.35
CA VAL A 132 26.32 0.07 12.08
C VAL A 132 25.29 1.16 12.43
N ALA A 133 25.56 1.92 13.50
CA ALA A 133 24.68 2.98 13.98
C ALA A 133 25.46 4.03 14.78
N PRO A 134 24.86 5.20 15.13
CA PRO A 134 25.51 6.16 16.04
C PRO A 134 25.79 5.58 17.43
N SER A 135 24.95 4.65 17.92
CA SER A 135 25.10 3.99 19.21
C SER A 135 24.64 2.53 19.12
N ALA A 136 25.21 1.64 19.96
CA ALA A 136 24.93 0.21 19.95
C ALA A 136 23.53 -0.12 20.58
N ILE A 137 22.46 0.46 20.02
CA ILE A 137 21.08 0.29 20.49
C ILE A 137 20.32 -0.62 19.53
N LYS A 138 19.93 -1.80 20.01
CA LYS A 138 19.16 -2.77 19.24
C LYS A 138 17.80 -2.21 18.81
N SER A 139 17.43 -2.45 17.56
CA SER A 139 16.07 -2.18 17.07
C SER A 139 15.08 -3.29 17.46
N PRO A 140 13.81 -2.98 17.73
CA PRO A 140 12.79 -4.00 17.97
C PRO A 140 12.41 -4.81 16.71
N ILE A 141 12.82 -4.35 15.52
CA ILE A 141 12.50 -4.96 14.21
C ILE A 141 13.68 -5.67 13.55
N SER A 142 14.89 -5.63 14.16
CA SER A 142 16.07 -6.40 13.70
C SER A 142 16.60 -7.30 14.83
N PRO A 143 17.07 -8.52 14.52
CA PRO A 143 17.65 -9.40 15.53
C PRO A 143 19.04 -8.98 15.98
N PHE A 144 19.75 -8.12 15.24
CA PHE A 144 21.13 -7.75 15.45
C PHE A 144 21.28 -6.48 16.31
N ILE A 145 22.39 -6.39 17.05
CA ILE A 145 22.80 -5.18 17.74
C ILE A 145 23.83 -4.48 16.82
N PRO A 146 23.62 -3.22 16.45
CA PRO A 146 24.55 -2.52 15.57
C PRO A 146 25.88 -2.21 16.27
N VAL A 147 26.96 -2.16 15.51
CA VAL A 147 28.24 -1.63 15.96
C VAL A 147 28.15 -0.10 16.02
N SER A 148 28.55 0.47 17.16
CA SER A 148 28.67 1.94 17.29
C SER A 148 29.88 2.43 16.50
N LEU A 149 29.66 3.39 15.60
CA LEU A 149 30.74 3.96 14.78
C LEU A 149 31.63 4.89 15.60
N ASP A 150 32.94 4.83 15.35
CA ASP A 150 33.90 5.86 15.73
C ASP A 150 33.99 6.97 14.65
N ASN A 151 34.88 7.93 14.82
CA ASN A 151 35.04 9.05 13.88
C ASN A 151 35.51 8.61 12.50
N GLU A 152 36.36 7.61 12.41
CA GLU A 152 36.87 7.05 11.14
C GLU A 152 35.73 6.30 10.42
N GLY A 153 34.97 5.51 11.16
CA GLY A 153 33.80 4.83 10.64
C GLY A 153 32.73 5.81 10.11
N ILE A 154 32.47 6.91 10.81
CA ILE A 154 31.55 7.95 10.35
C ILE A 154 32.07 8.63 9.08
N ALA A 155 33.36 8.98 9.03
CA ALA A 155 33.97 9.57 7.84
C ALA A 155 33.87 8.62 6.64
N LYS A 156 34.13 7.33 6.82
CA LYS A 156 33.95 6.30 5.79
C LYS A 156 32.51 6.27 5.28
N GLN A 157 31.50 6.25 6.18
CA GLN A 157 30.10 6.25 5.75
C GLN A 157 29.79 7.49 4.88
N ILE A 158 30.25 8.67 5.26
CA ILE A 158 30.06 9.89 4.47
C ILE A 158 30.67 9.74 3.07
N ASP A 159 31.91 9.25 2.98
CA ASP A 159 32.61 9.08 1.71
C ASP A 159 31.93 8.01 0.82
N ASP A 160 31.39 6.94 1.40
CA ASP A 160 30.60 5.92 0.70
C ASP A 160 29.30 6.51 0.10
N PHE A 161 28.61 7.42 0.80
CA PHE A 161 27.46 8.14 0.25
C PHE A 161 27.87 9.00 -0.96
N VAL A 162 29.02 9.68 -0.89
CA VAL A 162 29.54 10.50 -1.99
C VAL A 162 29.89 9.64 -3.21
N GLN A 163 30.60 8.54 -2.99
CA GLN A 163 30.96 7.60 -4.06
C GLN A 163 29.71 7.04 -4.74
N CYS A 164 28.73 6.59 -3.96
CA CYS A 164 27.45 6.07 -4.45
C CYS A 164 26.72 7.11 -5.32
N ALA A 165 26.71 8.38 -4.91
CA ALA A 165 26.11 9.47 -5.70
C ALA A 165 26.87 9.73 -7.03
N CYS A 166 28.21 9.64 -7.03
CA CYS A 166 29.01 9.74 -8.25
C CYS A 166 28.73 8.57 -9.21
N LEU A 167 28.62 7.36 -8.70
CA LEU A 167 28.27 6.18 -9.48
C LEU A 167 26.85 6.28 -10.05
N ALA A 168 25.87 6.76 -9.27
CA ALA A 168 24.53 7.04 -9.77
C ALA A 168 24.54 8.04 -10.94
N LYS A 169 25.33 9.10 -10.83
CA LYS A 169 25.50 10.07 -11.94
C LYS A 169 26.13 9.40 -13.16
N SER A 170 27.14 8.55 -13.00
CA SER A 170 27.76 7.82 -14.11
C SER A 170 26.80 6.80 -14.75
N ALA A 171 25.87 6.25 -13.97
CA ALA A 171 24.80 5.36 -14.43
C ALA A 171 23.69 6.07 -15.22
N GLY A 172 23.75 7.41 -15.36
CA GLY A 172 22.78 8.18 -16.13
C GLY A 172 21.55 8.65 -15.35
N TYR A 173 21.51 8.49 -14.02
CA TYR A 173 20.43 9.06 -13.22
C TYR A 173 20.37 10.59 -13.34
N ASP A 174 19.17 11.16 -13.33
CA ASP A 174 18.94 12.62 -13.34
C ASP A 174 19.25 13.26 -11.96
N GLY A 175 19.38 12.44 -10.92
CA GLY A 175 19.65 12.86 -9.55
C GLY A 175 19.64 11.70 -8.57
N ILE A 176 19.63 12.04 -7.29
CA ILE A 176 19.48 11.08 -6.18
C ILE A 176 18.49 11.59 -5.14
N GLU A 177 17.91 10.66 -4.39
CA GLU A 177 17.20 10.93 -3.13
C GLU A 177 18.02 10.36 -1.96
N ILE A 178 18.41 11.20 -1.01
CA ILE A 178 19.13 10.81 0.21
C ILE A 178 18.07 10.42 1.26
N MET A 179 18.10 9.16 1.72
CA MET A 179 17.14 8.65 2.70
C MET A 179 17.52 9.08 4.11
N GLY A 180 16.89 10.15 4.61
CA GLY A 180 17.12 10.72 5.94
C GLY A 180 15.95 10.60 6.91
N SER A 181 15.04 9.63 6.72
CA SER A 181 13.81 9.50 7.49
C SER A 181 13.50 8.05 7.90
N GLU A 182 12.34 7.84 8.53
CA GLU A 182 11.70 6.55 8.81
C GLU A 182 12.54 5.61 9.71
N GLY A 183 13.53 6.17 10.43
CA GLY A 183 14.38 5.43 11.37
C GLY A 183 15.60 4.78 10.72
N TYR A 184 15.93 5.10 9.47
CA TYR A 184 17.14 4.67 8.80
C TYR A 184 18.39 5.41 9.30
N PHE A 185 19.57 5.05 8.83
CA PHE A 185 20.87 5.44 9.36
C PHE A 185 21.01 6.94 9.67
N ILE A 186 20.71 7.82 8.74
CA ILE A 186 20.80 9.28 8.94
C ILE A 186 19.81 9.74 10.02
N ASN A 187 18.58 9.25 10.00
CA ASN A 187 17.57 9.59 11.00
C ASN A 187 17.96 9.10 12.40
N GLN A 188 18.73 7.99 12.50
CA GLN A 188 19.27 7.50 13.78
C GLN A 188 20.26 8.45 14.43
N PHE A 189 20.99 9.26 13.66
CA PHE A 189 21.86 10.31 14.20
C PHE A 189 21.07 11.52 14.70
N LEU A 190 19.95 11.84 14.08
CA LEU A 190 19.16 13.05 14.35
C LEU A 190 18.42 13.02 15.69
N VAL A 191 17.99 11.84 16.14
CA VAL A 191 17.10 11.71 17.31
C VAL A 191 17.81 11.18 18.56
N GLU A 192 17.45 11.75 19.72
CA GLU A 192 17.98 11.30 21.01
C GLU A 192 17.59 9.86 21.36
N HIS A 193 16.53 9.33 20.74
CA HIS A 193 16.10 7.95 20.92
C HIS A 193 17.23 6.95 20.59
N THR A 194 17.99 7.21 19.54
CA THR A 194 19.02 6.31 18.99
C THR A 194 20.43 6.85 19.05
N ASN A 195 20.61 8.16 19.22
CA ASN A 195 21.92 8.78 19.34
C ASN A 195 22.22 9.16 20.80
N LYS A 196 23.06 8.37 21.45
CA LYS A 196 23.50 8.56 22.84
C LYS A 196 24.98 8.98 22.94
N ARG A 197 25.51 9.55 21.84
CA ARG A 197 26.89 10.05 21.78
C ARG A 197 27.03 11.36 22.55
N ASP A 198 28.21 11.60 23.06
CA ASP A 198 28.64 12.82 23.77
C ASP A 198 29.75 13.58 23.06
N ASP A 199 30.08 13.14 21.84
CA ASP A 199 31.10 13.78 20.97
C ASP A 199 30.47 14.75 19.95
N SER A 200 31.27 15.18 18.96
CA SER A 200 30.83 16.13 17.92
C SER A 200 29.70 15.60 17.01
N TRP A 201 29.23 14.36 17.18
CA TRP A 201 28.15 13.72 16.43
C TRP A 201 26.90 13.47 17.26
N GLY A 202 26.90 13.88 18.54
CA GLY A 202 25.79 13.66 19.48
C GLY A 202 25.61 14.79 20.47
N GLY A 203 24.71 14.61 21.44
CA GLY A 203 24.35 15.65 22.40
C GLY A 203 23.47 16.73 21.79
N SER A 204 24.01 17.92 21.49
CA SER A 204 23.22 19.02 20.94
C SER A 204 22.67 18.70 19.53
N TYR A 205 21.62 19.40 19.12
CA TYR A 205 21.04 19.16 17.80
C TYR A 205 21.97 19.57 16.66
N GLU A 206 22.76 20.62 16.85
CA GLU A 206 23.81 21.04 15.91
C GLU A 206 24.81 19.92 15.62
N ASN A 207 25.16 19.15 16.65
CA ASN A 207 26.02 17.98 16.48
C ASN A 207 25.29 16.83 15.78
N ARG A 208 24.03 16.57 16.16
CA ARG A 208 23.24 15.47 15.58
C ARG A 208 22.91 15.71 14.09
N MET A 209 22.69 16.95 13.65
CA MET A 209 22.43 17.27 12.25
C MET A 209 23.71 17.42 11.40
N ARG A 210 24.90 17.35 11.98
CA ARG A 210 26.18 17.47 11.27
C ARG A 210 26.35 16.43 10.16
N LEU A 211 25.97 15.17 10.43
CA LEU A 211 26.11 14.08 9.45
C LEU A 211 25.34 14.33 8.15
N PRO A 212 24.01 14.55 8.16
CA PRO A 212 23.26 14.81 6.92
C PRO A 212 23.71 16.05 6.17
N ILE A 213 24.13 17.11 6.86
CA ILE A 213 24.64 18.33 6.25
C ILE A 213 25.94 18.03 5.49
N LEU A 214 26.91 17.37 6.11
CA LEU A 214 28.18 17.01 5.47
C LEU A 214 27.98 16.05 4.29
N ILE A 215 27.07 15.09 4.39
CA ILE A 215 26.72 14.21 3.28
C ILE A 215 26.19 15.06 2.10
N ALA A 216 25.25 15.96 2.34
CA ALA A 216 24.66 16.81 1.31
C ALA A 216 25.69 17.74 0.64
N GLU A 217 26.53 18.43 1.43
CA GLU A 217 27.57 19.32 0.95
C GLU A 217 28.62 18.61 0.09
N LYS A 218 29.16 17.48 0.58
CA LYS A 218 30.17 16.70 -0.13
C LYS A 218 29.59 16.08 -1.41
N ILE A 219 28.37 15.57 -1.39
CA ILE A 219 27.69 15.09 -2.60
C ILE A 219 27.51 16.23 -3.59
N ARG A 220 26.98 17.38 -3.16
CA ARG A 220 26.79 18.55 -4.04
C ARG A 220 28.12 19.00 -4.69
N SER A 221 29.19 19.01 -3.90
CA SER A 221 30.54 19.35 -4.41
C SER A 221 31.02 18.36 -5.49
N ALA A 222 30.76 17.05 -5.29
CA ALA A 222 31.23 15.99 -6.18
C ALA A 222 30.40 15.87 -7.48
N VAL A 223 29.07 16.02 -7.40
CA VAL A 223 28.18 15.81 -8.54
C VAL A 223 27.90 17.11 -9.32
N GLY A 224 28.23 18.29 -8.77
CA GLY A 224 28.02 19.58 -9.40
C GLY A 224 26.59 20.10 -9.32
N LYS A 225 26.30 21.25 -9.96
CA LYS A 225 25.04 22.00 -9.81
C LYS A 225 23.85 21.41 -10.61
N ASN A 226 24.12 20.74 -11.72
CA ASN A 226 23.13 20.26 -12.68
C ASN A 226 22.75 18.79 -12.44
N PHE A 227 22.68 18.40 -11.19
CA PHE A 227 22.26 17.07 -10.76
C PHE A 227 21.27 17.22 -9.62
N LEU A 228 20.08 16.61 -9.73
CA LEU A 228 18.99 16.81 -8.77
C LEU A 228 19.33 16.11 -7.45
N LEU A 229 19.33 16.86 -6.35
CA LEU A 229 19.47 16.33 -5.00
C LEU A 229 18.15 16.47 -4.25
N ILE A 230 17.55 15.35 -3.89
CA ILE A 230 16.37 15.27 -3.03
C ILE A 230 16.83 14.76 -1.67
N PHE A 231 16.31 15.32 -0.60
CA PHE A 231 16.50 14.78 0.75
C PHE A 231 15.15 14.35 1.34
N ARG A 232 15.01 13.09 1.71
CA ARG A 232 13.82 12.60 2.37
C ARG A 232 13.96 12.82 3.88
N LEU A 233 13.30 13.86 4.36
CA LEU A 233 13.37 14.35 5.73
C LEU A 233 12.20 13.78 6.57
N SER A 234 12.49 13.26 7.76
CA SER A 234 11.46 12.88 8.72
C SER A 234 10.76 14.13 9.24
N MET A 235 9.51 14.33 8.83
CA MET A 235 8.69 15.47 9.26
C MET A 235 8.01 15.23 10.60
N ILE A 236 7.79 13.96 10.93
CA ILE A 236 7.22 13.50 12.20
C ILE A 236 7.66 12.06 12.44
N ASP A 237 8.30 11.79 13.56
CA ASP A 237 8.93 10.48 13.82
C ASP A 237 7.95 9.45 14.39
N LEU A 238 6.92 9.86 15.12
CA LEU A 238 5.93 9.04 15.81
C LEU A 238 6.55 8.02 16.79
N ILE A 239 7.66 8.40 17.42
CA ILE A 239 8.36 7.65 18.47
C ILE A 239 8.69 8.55 19.67
N PRO A 240 8.88 7.99 20.86
CA PRO A 240 9.37 8.75 22.02
C PRO A 240 10.74 9.37 21.75
N ASN A 241 10.95 10.60 22.20
CA ASN A 241 12.19 11.37 21.99
C ASN A 241 12.59 11.50 20.51
N GLY A 242 11.62 11.55 19.62
CA GLY A 242 11.80 11.91 18.22
C GLY A 242 12.16 13.39 18.04
N SER A 243 12.25 13.87 16.81
CA SER A 243 12.55 15.27 16.49
C SER A 243 11.42 16.20 16.89
N SER A 244 11.74 17.42 17.33
CA SER A 244 10.77 18.52 17.43
C SER A 244 10.55 19.17 16.08
N HIS A 245 9.47 19.95 15.92
CA HIS A 245 9.23 20.71 14.70
C HIS A 245 10.36 21.72 14.41
N ASP A 246 10.86 22.40 15.45
CA ASP A 246 11.95 23.39 15.31
C ASP A 246 13.25 22.72 14.84
N GLU A 247 13.56 21.54 15.34
CA GLU A 247 14.70 20.74 14.85
C GLU A 247 14.55 20.36 13.37
N VAL A 248 13.33 19.94 12.95
CA VAL A 248 13.03 19.65 11.53
C VAL A 248 13.22 20.89 10.66
N VAL A 249 12.74 22.07 11.09
CA VAL A 249 12.89 23.34 10.36
C VAL A 249 14.35 23.75 10.30
N ALA A 250 15.11 23.61 11.39
CA ALA A 250 16.54 23.94 11.41
C ALA A 250 17.32 23.10 10.41
N LEU A 251 17.13 21.76 10.43
CA LEU A 251 17.80 20.87 9.48
C LEU A 251 17.39 21.16 8.04
N ALA A 252 16.10 21.44 7.77
CA ALA A 252 15.64 21.76 6.42
C ALA A 252 16.34 23.00 5.83
N ARG A 253 16.59 24.03 6.64
CA ARG A 253 17.34 25.25 6.24
C ARG A 253 18.80 24.97 5.95
N GLU A 254 19.44 24.16 6.80
CA GLU A 254 20.83 23.77 6.57
C GLU A 254 20.99 22.91 5.31
N LEU A 255 20.05 22.00 5.05
CA LEU A 255 20.02 21.19 3.83
C LEU A 255 19.80 22.04 2.57
N GLU A 256 18.93 23.07 2.62
CA GLU A 256 18.79 24.06 1.55
C GLU A 256 20.12 24.76 1.29
N THR A 257 20.80 25.19 2.34
CA THR A 257 22.15 25.86 2.25
C THR A 257 23.22 24.91 1.70
N ALA A 258 23.19 23.63 2.08
CA ALA A 258 24.05 22.55 1.60
C ALA A 258 23.82 22.20 0.12
N GLY A 259 22.79 22.78 -0.52
CA GLY A 259 22.51 22.64 -1.95
C GLY A 259 21.54 21.52 -2.32
N ILE A 260 20.70 21.07 -1.39
CA ILE A 260 19.54 20.22 -1.70
C ILE A 260 18.55 21.03 -2.57
N ASN A 261 17.96 20.39 -3.56
CA ASN A 261 17.01 21.01 -4.49
C ASN A 261 15.55 20.83 -4.07
N ILE A 262 15.22 19.72 -3.41
CA ILE A 262 13.86 19.35 -2.98
C ILE A 262 13.95 18.64 -1.63
N ILE A 263 13.01 18.93 -0.74
CA ILE A 263 12.78 18.12 0.46
C ILE A 263 11.53 17.25 0.25
N ASN A 264 11.69 15.93 0.38
CA ASN A 264 10.62 14.94 0.38
C ASN A 264 10.22 14.60 1.83
N THR A 265 8.95 14.37 2.04
CA THR A 265 8.39 14.07 3.36
C THR A 265 8.51 12.59 3.72
N GLY A 266 9.13 12.29 4.86
CA GLY A 266 9.08 11.02 5.55
C GLY A 266 8.15 11.09 6.77
N ILE A 267 7.39 10.01 7.01
CA ILE A 267 6.38 9.95 8.07
C ILE A 267 6.54 8.67 8.88
N GLY A 268 6.85 8.84 10.15
CA GLY A 268 6.91 7.78 11.14
C GLY A 268 8.08 6.81 10.96
N TRP A 269 8.58 6.27 12.03
CA TRP A 269 9.59 5.22 12.02
C TRP A 269 8.96 3.85 11.77
N HIS A 270 9.69 2.93 11.17
CA HIS A 270 9.20 1.56 10.94
C HIS A 270 8.84 0.81 12.24
N GLU A 271 9.43 1.20 13.36
CA GLU A 271 9.11 0.64 14.68
C GLU A 271 7.95 1.34 15.40
N ALA A 272 7.45 2.45 14.85
CA ALA A 272 6.30 3.15 15.41
C ALA A 272 5.05 2.25 15.44
N ARG A 273 4.25 2.39 16.49
CA ARG A 273 3.00 1.63 16.66
C ARG A 273 1.77 2.43 16.22
N ILE A 274 1.96 3.28 15.23
CA ILE A 274 0.95 4.12 14.59
C ILE A 274 0.96 3.78 13.09
N PRO A 275 -0.17 3.42 12.48
CA PRO A 275 -0.23 3.14 11.05
C PRO A 275 -0.07 4.45 10.25
N THR A 276 0.68 4.41 9.14
CA THR A 276 0.91 5.60 8.31
C THR A 276 0.48 5.41 6.85
N ILE A 277 0.27 4.16 6.41
CA ILE A 277 0.03 3.83 5.01
C ILE A 277 -1.05 2.77 4.78
N ALA A 278 -1.59 2.15 5.84
CA ALA A 278 -2.62 1.12 5.72
C ALA A 278 -3.98 1.70 5.28
N THR A 279 -4.89 0.85 4.85
CA THR A 279 -6.22 1.26 4.37
C THR A 279 -7.04 2.00 5.43
N SER A 280 -6.86 1.68 6.72
CA SER A 280 -7.51 2.36 7.85
C SER A 280 -6.96 3.76 8.16
N VAL A 281 -5.89 4.20 7.48
CA VAL A 281 -5.38 5.56 7.59
C VAL A 281 -6.16 6.46 6.63
N PRO A 282 -6.72 7.59 7.08
CA PRO A 282 -7.47 8.49 6.19
C PRO A 282 -6.67 8.98 5.00
N PRO A 283 -7.30 9.24 3.83
CA PRO A 283 -6.62 9.79 2.67
C PRO A 283 -5.91 11.12 2.99
N ALA A 284 -4.66 11.26 2.50
CA ALA A 284 -3.82 12.43 2.70
C ALA A 284 -3.56 12.80 4.18
N ALA A 285 -3.62 11.81 5.09
CA ALA A 285 -3.60 12.01 6.54
C ALA A 285 -2.40 12.79 7.09
N PHE A 286 -1.30 12.89 6.34
CA PHE A 286 -0.07 13.54 6.82
C PHE A 286 0.34 14.77 6.00
N THR A 287 -0.48 15.26 5.06
CA THR A 287 -0.12 16.43 4.23
C THR A 287 -0.03 17.72 5.04
N TRP A 288 -0.75 17.81 6.16
CA TRP A 288 -0.68 18.93 7.09
C TRP A 288 0.71 19.11 7.73
N VAL A 289 1.45 18.00 7.90
CA VAL A 289 2.82 18.04 8.46
C VAL A 289 3.78 18.71 7.48
N THR A 290 3.70 18.35 6.18
CA THR A 290 4.46 19.03 5.12
C THR A 290 4.09 20.50 5.03
N LYS A 291 2.79 20.82 5.14
CA LYS A 291 2.30 22.22 5.10
C LYS A 291 2.94 23.09 6.17
N LYS A 292 3.28 22.56 7.34
CA LYS A 292 3.96 23.31 8.40
C LYS A 292 5.35 23.80 8.01
N LEU A 293 6.01 23.13 7.07
CA LEU A 293 7.32 23.54 6.54
C LEU A 293 7.21 24.51 5.36
N MET A 294 6.04 24.61 4.70
CA MET A 294 5.81 25.55 3.59
C MET A 294 6.10 26.99 4.01
N GLY A 295 6.94 27.67 3.23
CA GLY A 295 7.37 29.04 3.50
C GLY A 295 8.46 29.20 4.57
N LYS A 296 8.89 28.12 5.23
CA LYS A 296 10.04 28.13 6.17
C LYS A 296 11.38 27.97 5.43
N ILE A 297 11.36 27.40 4.22
CA ILE A 297 12.45 27.26 3.26
C ILE A 297 11.97 27.69 1.87
N LYS A 298 12.89 27.87 0.90
CA LYS A 298 12.59 28.36 -0.45
C LYS A 298 12.50 27.24 -1.48
N ILE A 299 13.15 26.10 -1.23
CA ILE A 299 13.14 24.96 -2.13
C ILE A 299 11.81 24.22 -2.07
N PRO A 300 11.37 23.56 -3.17
CA PRO A 300 10.12 22.83 -3.24
C PRO A 300 10.01 21.69 -2.21
N LEU A 301 8.78 21.44 -1.77
CA LEU A 301 8.43 20.34 -0.87
C LEU A 301 7.59 19.28 -1.57
N ILE A 302 7.89 18.01 -1.30
CA ILE A 302 7.09 16.86 -1.71
C ILE A 302 6.33 16.34 -0.49
N THR A 303 5.02 16.09 -0.62
CA THR A 303 4.24 15.37 0.39
C THR A 303 3.90 13.96 -0.06
N SER A 304 3.63 13.08 0.89
CA SER A 304 3.35 11.66 0.65
C SER A 304 2.32 11.10 1.62
N ASN A 305 2.11 9.80 1.57
CA ASN A 305 1.23 8.97 2.40
C ASN A 305 -0.27 9.13 2.13
N ARG A 306 -0.90 8.03 1.71
CA ARG A 306 -2.34 7.92 1.49
C ARG A 306 -2.92 8.90 0.47
N ILE A 307 -2.17 9.25 -0.56
CA ILE A 307 -2.64 9.99 -1.73
C ILE A 307 -2.70 8.99 -2.89
N ASN A 308 -3.89 8.74 -3.45
CA ASN A 308 -4.10 7.65 -4.40
C ASN A 308 -5.13 7.97 -5.51
N THR A 309 -5.62 9.21 -5.61
CA THR A 309 -6.49 9.66 -6.70
C THR A 309 -6.03 11.01 -7.24
N PRO A 310 -6.30 11.34 -8.53
CA PRO A 310 -5.98 12.65 -9.09
C PRO A 310 -6.68 13.81 -8.38
N GLU A 311 -7.92 13.57 -7.93
CA GLU A 311 -8.70 14.55 -7.16
C GLU A 311 -7.97 14.93 -5.85
N LYS A 312 -7.41 13.92 -5.16
CA LYS A 312 -6.67 14.16 -3.92
C LYS A 312 -5.32 14.83 -4.18
N VAL A 313 -4.64 14.51 -5.27
CA VAL A 313 -3.42 15.23 -5.72
C VAL A 313 -3.73 16.69 -5.96
N GLU A 314 -4.78 16.99 -6.74
CA GLU A 314 -5.21 18.35 -7.06
C GLU A 314 -5.59 19.14 -5.81
N GLU A 315 -6.37 18.53 -4.89
CA GLU A 315 -6.76 19.13 -3.61
C GLU A 315 -5.54 19.54 -2.77
N VAL A 316 -4.59 18.63 -2.60
CA VAL A 316 -3.36 18.84 -1.81
C VAL A 316 -2.53 20.00 -2.36
N LEU A 317 -2.36 20.07 -3.69
CA LEU A 317 -1.62 21.12 -4.37
C LEU A 317 -2.37 22.47 -4.31
N LYS A 318 -3.69 22.46 -4.54
CA LYS A 318 -4.56 23.63 -4.44
C LYS A 318 -4.54 24.26 -3.04
N LEU A 319 -4.56 23.42 -2.00
CA LEU A 319 -4.48 23.83 -0.59
C LEU A 319 -3.06 24.25 -0.16
N LYS A 320 -2.09 24.20 -1.08
CA LYS A 320 -0.68 24.51 -0.82
C LYS A 320 -0.13 23.72 0.36
N CYS A 321 -0.45 22.44 0.44
CA CYS A 321 0.16 21.56 1.43
C CYS A 321 1.59 21.18 1.05
N ALA A 322 1.89 21.18 -0.23
CA ALA A 322 3.22 20.95 -0.82
C ALA A 322 3.26 21.49 -2.25
N ASP A 323 4.46 21.47 -2.87
CA ASP A 323 4.67 21.82 -4.28
C ASP A 323 4.53 20.61 -5.22
N LEU A 324 4.76 19.40 -4.71
CA LEU A 324 4.74 18.15 -5.44
C LEU A 324 4.12 17.05 -4.56
N VAL A 325 3.61 15.99 -5.20
CA VAL A 325 3.03 14.84 -4.53
C VAL A 325 3.78 13.57 -4.93
N SER A 326 4.22 12.80 -3.94
CA SER A 326 4.83 11.49 -4.12
C SER A 326 3.84 10.38 -3.81
N MET A 327 3.67 9.46 -4.76
CA MET A 327 2.84 8.27 -4.65
C MET A 327 3.66 7.06 -5.08
N ALA A 328 3.66 5.98 -4.28
CA ALA A 328 4.37 4.74 -4.65
C ALA A 328 3.38 3.68 -5.16
N ARG A 329 2.55 3.14 -4.27
CA ARG A 329 1.62 2.04 -4.57
C ARG A 329 0.56 2.33 -5.64
N PRO A 330 0.07 3.57 -5.84
CA PRO A 330 -0.80 3.89 -6.98
C PRO A 330 -0.18 3.54 -8.33
N PHE A 331 1.13 3.67 -8.49
CA PHE A 331 1.85 3.28 -9.71
C PHE A 331 2.08 1.76 -9.85
N LEU A 332 1.86 0.97 -8.80
CA LEU A 332 1.70 -0.47 -8.92
C LEU A 332 0.29 -0.82 -9.41
N ALA A 333 -0.73 -0.15 -8.85
CA ALA A 333 -2.12 -0.37 -9.23
C ALA A 333 -2.40 0.03 -10.68
N ASP A 334 -1.87 1.19 -11.10
CA ASP A 334 -2.04 1.71 -12.46
C ASP A 334 -0.80 2.48 -12.93
N PRO A 335 0.02 1.93 -13.82
CA PRO A 335 1.17 2.65 -14.38
C PRO A 335 0.76 3.87 -15.22
N GLU A 336 -0.45 3.88 -15.78
CA GLU A 336 -0.99 4.96 -16.62
C GLU A 336 -1.76 6.03 -15.85
N PHE A 337 -1.62 6.06 -14.53
CA PHE A 337 -2.32 6.99 -13.64
C PHE A 337 -2.32 8.44 -14.16
N VAL A 338 -1.15 8.96 -14.54
CA VAL A 338 -1.00 10.35 -14.96
C VAL A 338 -1.60 10.60 -16.35
N ASN A 339 -1.38 9.69 -17.30
CA ASN A 339 -1.98 9.81 -18.64
C ASN A 339 -3.52 9.77 -18.59
N LYS A 340 -4.10 8.82 -17.82
CA LYS A 340 -5.56 8.77 -17.65
C LYS A 340 -6.10 10.02 -16.97
N ALA A 341 -5.40 10.56 -15.97
CA ALA A 341 -5.78 11.82 -15.33
C ALA A 341 -5.73 13.00 -16.31
N SER A 342 -4.69 13.09 -17.17
CA SER A 342 -4.58 14.15 -18.18
C SER A 342 -5.67 14.12 -19.23
N GLN A 343 -6.21 12.94 -19.52
CA GLN A 343 -7.31 12.70 -20.44
C GLN A 343 -8.69 12.80 -19.77
N GLU A 344 -8.75 13.21 -18.50
CA GLU A 344 -9.96 13.28 -17.68
C GLU A 344 -10.68 11.92 -17.49
N LYS A 345 -9.94 10.82 -17.66
CA LYS A 345 -10.39 9.43 -17.49
C LYS A 345 -10.05 8.88 -16.10
N SER A 346 -10.17 9.70 -15.05
CA SER A 346 -9.84 9.27 -13.67
C SER A 346 -10.66 8.07 -13.20
N HIS A 347 -11.89 7.92 -13.70
CA HIS A 347 -12.76 6.79 -13.41
C HIS A 347 -12.25 5.43 -13.96
N LEU A 348 -11.25 5.44 -14.84
CA LEU A 348 -10.59 4.24 -15.39
C LEU A 348 -9.24 3.95 -14.73
N ILE A 349 -8.80 4.76 -13.78
CA ILE A 349 -7.59 4.52 -12.99
C ILE A 349 -7.87 3.39 -12.01
N ALA A 350 -7.11 2.30 -12.10
CA ALA A 350 -7.18 1.22 -11.13
C ALA A 350 -6.72 1.72 -9.74
N PRO A 351 -7.58 1.66 -8.70
CA PRO A 351 -7.29 2.30 -7.43
C PRO A 351 -6.30 1.49 -6.59
N CYS A 352 -5.34 2.17 -5.96
CA CYS A 352 -4.61 1.57 -4.86
C CYS A 352 -5.49 1.58 -3.59
N ILE A 353 -5.95 0.42 -3.15
CA ILE A 353 -6.79 0.27 -1.96
C ILE A 353 -6.00 0.19 -0.64
N ALA A 354 -4.71 0.52 -0.66
CA ALA A 354 -3.81 0.56 0.49
C ALA A 354 -3.73 -0.73 1.35
N CYS A 355 -4.06 -1.89 0.76
CA CYS A 355 -4.16 -3.19 1.45
C CYS A 355 -2.82 -3.80 1.88
N ASN A 356 -1.70 -3.38 1.28
CA ASN A 356 -0.33 -3.89 1.49
C ASN A 356 -0.09 -5.37 1.13
N GLN A 357 -1.08 -6.13 0.66
CA GLN A 357 -1.04 -7.60 0.58
C GLN A 357 -0.08 -8.15 -0.48
N ALA A 358 -0.06 -7.57 -1.70
CA ALA A 358 0.81 -8.05 -2.79
C ALA A 358 2.07 -7.18 -2.98
N CYS A 359 2.16 -6.05 -2.32
CA CYS A 359 3.34 -5.19 -2.33
C CYS A 359 4.18 -5.41 -1.06
N LEU A 360 3.90 -4.72 0.05
CA LEU A 360 4.73 -4.78 1.25
C LEU A 360 4.83 -6.18 1.85
N ASP A 361 3.70 -6.93 1.94
CA ASP A 361 3.74 -8.28 2.52
C ASP A 361 4.58 -9.25 1.67
N HIS A 362 4.62 -9.09 0.34
CA HIS A 362 5.52 -9.82 -0.54
C HIS A 362 6.98 -9.44 -0.28
N THR A 363 7.30 -8.14 -0.31
CA THR A 363 8.65 -7.64 -0.05
C THR A 363 9.22 -8.17 1.26
N PHE A 364 8.43 -8.10 2.35
CA PHE A 364 8.86 -8.62 3.67
C PHE A 364 8.90 -10.15 3.77
N LYS A 365 8.44 -10.87 2.76
CA LYS A 365 8.61 -12.33 2.61
C LYS A 365 9.72 -12.71 1.64
N GLY A 366 10.47 -11.73 1.11
CA GLY A 366 11.49 -11.95 0.08
C GLY A 366 10.92 -12.35 -1.29
N GLN A 367 9.65 -12.03 -1.54
CA GLN A 367 8.98 -12.27 -2.81
C GLN A 367 8.97 -10.99 -3.64
N ILE A 368 8.98 -11.12 -4.97
CA ILE A 368 8.78 -9.98 -5.88
C ILE A 368 7.42 -9.35 -5.56
N SER A 369 7.41 -8.01 -5.45
CA SER A 369 6.19 -7.24 -5.28
C SER A 369 5.25 -7.41 -6.48
N SER A 370 3.96 -7.21 -6.21
CA SER A 370 2.91 -7.08 -7.20
C SER A 370 1.84 -6.14 -6.63
N CYS A 371 0.67 -6.11 -7.22
CA CYS A 371 -0.47 -5.40 -6.67
C CYS A 371 -1.70 -6.33 -6.62
N LEU A 372 -2.50 -6.22 -5.56
CA LEU A 372 -3.75 -6.96 -5.44
C LEU A 372 -4.69 -6.65 -6.61
N VAL A 373 -4.79 -5.37 -7.00
CA VAL A 373 -5.68 -4.89 -8.06
C VAL A 373 -5.08 -5.14 -9.46
N ASN A 374 -3.75 -5.06 -9.58
CA ASN A 374 -3.02 -5.22 -10.83
C ASN A 374 -1.92 -6.29 -10.71
N PRO A 375 -2.22 -7.55 -11.00
CA PRO A 375 -1.23 -8.65 -10.95
C PRO A 375 -0.06 -8.48 -11.92
N ARG A 376 -0.18 -7.63 -12.95
CA ARG A 376 0.90 -7.32 -13.90
C ARG A 376 2.02 -6.50 -13.28
N ALA A 377 1.76 -5.77 -12.20
CA ALA A 377 2.78 -4.97 -11.52
C ALA A 377 4.00 -5.84 -11.14
N CYS A 378 5.17 -5.42 -11.57
CA CYS A 378 6.45 -6.16 -11.49
C CYS A 378 6.52 -7.45 -12.34
N PHE A 379 5.49 -7.73 -13.15
CA PHE A 379 5.40 -8.87 -14.09
C PHE A 379 5.02 -8.39 -15.50
N GLU A 380 5.34 -7.15 -15.85
CA GLU A 380 4.93 -6.49 -17.08
C GLU A 380 5.33 -7.27 -18.33
N SER A 381 6.56 -7.79 -18.36
CA SER A 381 7.11 -8.59 -19.48
C SER A 381 6.62 -10.05 -19.51
N GLU A 382 6.08 -10.56 -18.38
CA GLU A 382 5.56 -11.94 -18.32
C GLU A 382 4.05 -12.00 -18.58
N LEU A 383 3.32 -10.93 -18.20
CA LEU A 383 1.88 -10.83 -18.32
C LEU A 383 1.51 -9.70 -19.30
N GLU A 384 2.00 -9.83 -20.54
CA GLU A 384 1.75 -8.83 -21.58
C GLU A 384 0.30 -8.86 -22.08
N LEU A 385 -0.30 -7.68 -22.26
CA LEU A 385 -1.61 -7.51 -22.90
C LEU A 385 -1.44 -7.48 -24.43
N LYS A 386 -1.26 -8.63 -25.04
CA LYS A 386 -1.13 -8.77 -26.50
C LYS A 386 -2.46 -9.17 -27.11
N MET A 387 -2.87 -8.47 -28.18
CA MET A 387 -4.07 -8.84 -28.94
C MET A 387 -3.95 -10.26 -29.48
N VAL A 388 -4.96 -11.08 -29.23
CA VAL A 388 -5.00 -12.46 -29.74
C VAL A 388 -5.27 -12.48 -31.24
N SER A 389 -4.73 -13.46 -31.95
CA SER A 389 -5.02 -13.67 -33.39
C SER A 389 -6.42 -14.25 -33.63
N ASN A 390 -6.91 -15.08 -32.70
CA ASN A 390 -8.21 -15.71 -32.76
C ASN A 390 -9.06 -15.32 -31.55
N SER A 391 -10.09 -14.51 -31.74
CA SER A 391 -11.03 -14.13 -30.70
C SER A 391 -11.94 -15.32 -30.37
N LYS A 392 -12.05 -15.64 -29.06
CA LYS A 392 -12.99 -16.64 -28.52
C LYS A 392 -14.20 -15.95 -27.93
N ASN A 393 -15.34 -16.67 -27.87
CA ASN A 393 -16.50 -16.32 -27.05
C ASN A 393 -16.34 -17.00 -25.68
N ILE A 394 -16.19 -16.21 -24.62
CA ILE A 394 -15.92 -16.71 -23.27
C ILE A 394 -17.13 -16.45 -22.37
N GLY A 395 -17.69 -17.53 -21.80
CA GLY A 395 -18.71 -17.46 -20.76
C GLY A 395 -18.10 -17.45 -19.37
N ILE A 396 -18.39 -16.42 -18.54
CA ILE A 396 -17.90 -16.32 -17.17
C ILE A 396 -19.08 -16.37 -16.20
N VAL A 397 -19.04 -17.28 -15.22
CA VAL A 397 -20.11 -17.41 -14.23
C VAL A 397 -19.64 -16.90 -12.89
N GLY A 398 -20.19 -15.78 -12.46
CA GLY A 398 -19.89 -15.04 -11.24
C GLY A 398 -19.10 -13.76 -11.48
N ALA A 399 -19.69 -12.62 -11.09
CA ALA A 399 -19.11 -11.29 -11.19
C ALA A 399 -18.43 -10.83 -9.88
N GLY A 400 -17.76 -11.75 -9.20
CA GLY A 400 -16.82 -11.44 -8.12
C GLY A 400 -15.44 -11.03 -8.66
N PRO A 401 -14.45 -10.74 -7.79
CA PRO A 401 -13.13 -10.23 -8.22
C PRO A 401 -12.41 -11.13 -9.23
N ALA A 402 -12.55 -12.45 -9.11
CA ALA A 402 -11.93 -13.39 -10.06
C ALA A 402 -12.56 -13.29 -11.46
N GLY A 403 -13.91 -13.33 -11.54
CA GLY A 403 -14.63 -13.26 -12.81
C GLY A 403 -14.50 -11.90 -13.48
N LEU A 404 -14.58 -10.80 -12.73
CA LEU A 404 -14.41 -9.44 -13.27
C LEU A 404 -13.00 -9.20 -13.82
N SER A 405 -11.96 -9.68 -13.11
CA SER A 405 -10.59 -9.57 -13.59
C SER A 405 -10.34 -10.41 -14.85
N ALA A 406 -10.90 -11.62 -14.91
CA ALA A 406 -10.84 -12.46 -16.10
C ALA A 406 -11.57 -11.79 -17.28
N ALA A 407 -12.76 -11.23 -17.05
CA ALA A 407 -13.56 -10.56 -18.09
C ALA A 407 -12.83 -9.35 -18.69
N ILE A 408 -12.31 -8.46 -17.83
CA ILE A 408 -11.59 -7.26 -18.28
C ILE A 408 -10.33 -7.66 -19.04
N THR A 409 -9.53 -8.58 -18.51
CA THR A 409 -8.28 -9.00 -19.15
C THR A 409 -8.55 -9.67 -20.50
N ALA A 410 -9.53 -10.59 -20.56
CA ALA A 410 -9.90 -11.26 -21.82
C ALA A 410 -10.39 -10.27 -22.89
N ALA A 411 -11.22 -9.30 -22.50
CA ALA A 411 -11.69 -8.27 -23.44
C ALA A 411 -10.55 -7.33 -23.89
N GLN A 412 -9.61 -6.99 -22.99
CA GLN A 412 -8.45 -6.16 -23.32
C GLN A 412 -7.53 -6.81 -24.38
N ILE A 413 -7.47 -8.13 -24.43
CA ILE A 413 -6.68 -8.86 -25.44
C ILE A 413 -7.52 -9.30 -26.66
N GLY A 414 -8.82 -8.90 -26.73
CA GLY A 414 -9.64 -9.04 -27.95
C GLY A 414 -10.63 -10.21 -27.96
N HIS A 415 -10.88 -10.87 -26.84
CA HIS A 415 -11.94 -11.87 -26.72
C HIS A 415 -13.32 -11.20 -26.53
N LYS A 416 -14.39 -11.93 -26.85
CA LYS A 416 -15.76 -11.58 -26.53
C LYS A 416 -16.17 -12.29 -25.26
N VAL A 417 -16.73 -11.56 -24.30
CA VAL A 417 -17.00 -12.08 -22.96
C VAL A 417 -18.45 -11.84 -22.56
N THR A 418 -19.14 -12.88 -22.10
CA THR A 418 -20.44 -12.75 -21.43
C THR A 418 -20.29 -13.16 -19.98
N VAL A 419 -20.58 -12.25 -19.05
CA VAL A 419 -20.54 -12.51 -17.60
C VAL A 419 -21.96 -12.71 -17.08
N PHE A 420 -22.20 -13.82 -16.40
CA PHE A 420 -23.46 -14.18 -15.75
C PHE A 420 -23.35 -13.98 -14.23
N GLU A 421 -24.22 -13.18 -13.64
CA GLU A 421 -24.26 -12.91 -12.22
C GLU A 421 -25.70 -13.09 -11.70
N LYS A 422 -25.84 -13.91 -10.64
CA LYS A 422 -27.15 -14.20 -10.04
C LYS A 422 -27.70 -13.04 -9.22
N GLU A 423 -26.82 -12.19 -8.68
CA GLU A 423 -27.20 -11.02 -7.91
C GLU A 423 -27.38 -9.79 -8.82
N GLN A 424 -28.03 -8.73 -8.30
CA GLN A 424 -28.16 -7.44 -8.96
C GLN A 424 -26.83 -6.69 -9.06
N GLU A 425 -25.99 -6.81 -8.01
CA GLU A 425 -24.78 -6.04 -7.84
C GLU A 425 -23.53 -6.83 -8.23
N LEU A 426 -22.65 -6.19 -9.03
CA LEU A 426 -21.32 -6.70 -9.33
C LEU A 426 -20.38 -6.52 -8.13
N GLY A 427 -19.38 -7.40 -7.99
CA GLY A 427 -18.35 -7.30 -6.97
C GLY A 427 -18.27 -8.50 -6.01
N GLY A 428 -19.34 -9.29 -5.87
CA GLY A 428 -19.36 -10.47 -5.01
C GLY A 428 -18.91 -10.14 -3.57
N GLN A 429 -17.89 -10.84 -3.04
CA GLN A 429 -17.40 -10.64 -1.67
C GLN A 429 -16.79 -9.23 -1.43
N LEU A 430 -16.40 -8.48 -2.46
CA LEU A 430 -15.94 -7.10 -2.30
C LEU A 430 -17.07 -6.19 -1.77
N ASN A 431 -18.33 -6.51 -2.07
CA ASN A 431 -19.49 -5.78 -1.56
C ASN A 431 -19.66 -5.93 -0.03
N LEU A 432 -19.19 -7.04 0.54
CA LEU A 432 -19.15 -7.21 1.98
C LEU A 432 -17.93 -6.52 2.59
N ALA A 433 -16.77 -6.64 1.95
CA ALA A 433 -15.52 -6.04 2.42
C ALA A 433 -15.60 -4.51 2.50
N LYS A 434 -16.24 -3.85 1.51
CA LYS A 434 -16.39 -2.38 1.48
C LYS A 434 -17.24 -1.81 2.63
N MET A 435 -18.01 -2.66 3.33
CA MET A 435 -18.83 -2.25 4.47
C MET A 435 -18.05 -2.18 5.79
N VAL A 436 -16.82 -2.69 5.81
CA VAL A 436 -15.97 -2.75 7.01
C VAL A 436 -15.26 -1.41 7.21
N PRO A 437 -15.39 -0.75 8.37
CA PRO A 437 -14.68 0.49 8.68
C PRO A 437 -13.16 0.38 8.45
N GLY A 438 -12.58 1.37 7.78
CA GLY A 438 -11.17 1.35 7.36
C GLY A 438 -10.93 0.63 6.04
N LYS A 439 -11.99 0.17 5.33
CA LYS A 439 -11.90 -0.42 3.99
C LYS A 439 -12.69 0.38 2.94
N GLU A 440 -12.89 1.66 3.17
CA GLU A 440 -13.68 2.56 2.29
C GLU A 440 -13.14 2.59 0.85
N GLU A 441 -11.86 2.36 0.65
CA GLU A 441 -11.22 2.28 -0.68
C GLU A 441 -11.79 1.16 -1.57
N PHE A 442 -12.42 0.13 -0.97
CA PHE A 442 -13.04 -0.97 -1.74
C PHE A 442 -14.27 -0.52 -2.53
N TRP A 443 -14.95 0.57 -2.14
CA TRP A 443 -15.99 1.20 -2.94
C TRP A 443 -15.42 1.62 -4.30
N GLY A 444 -14.30 2.35 -4.31
CA GLY A 444 -13.62 2.76 -5.52
C GLY A 444 -13.15 1.59 -6.40
N LEU A 445 -12.78 0.44 -5.80
CA LEU A 445 -12.42 -0.75 -6.56
C LEU A 445 -13.62 -1.37 -7.28
N VAL A 446 -14.77 -1.47 -6.61
CA VAL A 446 -16.01 -1.98 -7.24
C VAL A 446 -16.47 -1.05 -8.36
N ASP A 447 -16.39 0.27 -8.14
CA ASP A 447 -16.77 1.26 -9.16
C ASP A 447 -15.81 1.26 -10.34
N TRP A 448 -14.52 1.06 -10.09
CA TRP A 448 -13.54 0.88 -11.18
C TRP A 448 -13.89 -0.32 -12.06
N TYR A 449 -14.24 -1.48 -11.47
CA TYR A 449 -14.70 -2.64 -12.24
C TYR A 449 -15.93 -2.30 -13.11
N LYS A 450 -16.93 -1.63 -12.54
CA LYS A 450 -18.13 -1.20 -13.26
C LYS A 450 -17.80 -0.27 -14.44
N ASN A 451 -16.87 0.66 -14.23
CA ASN A 451 -16.43 1.61 -15.26
C ASN A 451 -15.64 0.92 -16.39
N MET A 452 -14.72 0.01 -16.04
CA MET A 452 -13.94 -0.76 -17.01
C MET A 452 -14.84 -1.61 -17.91
N ILE A 453 -15.87 -2.24 -17.34
CA ILE A 453 -16.86 -3.01 -18.12
C ILE A 453 -17.61 -2.13 -19.11
N LYS A 454 -18.01 -0.93 -18.71
CA LYS A 454 -18.70 0.01 -19.60
C LYS A 454 -17.81 0.53 -20.73
N GLU A 455 -16.53 0.69 -20.47
CA GLU A 455 -15.54 1.20 -21.44
C GLU A 455 -15.12 0.15 -22.46
N LEU A 456 -15.11 -1.14 -22.07
CA LEU A 456 -14.65 -2.24 -22.93
C LEU A 456 -15.79 -2.84 -23.76
N PRO A 457 -15.80 -2.65 -25.10
CA PRO A 457 -16.93 -3.03 -25.95
C PRO A 457 -17.11 -4.55 -26.10
N GLY A 458 -16.16 -5.36 -25.66
CA GLY A 458 -16.20 -6.81 -25.76
C GLY A 458 -16.89 -7.53 -24.60
N ILE A 459 -17.46 -6.82 -23.61
CA ILE A 459 -18.07 -7.40 -22.42
C ILE A 459 -19.58 -7.19 -22.38
N GLU A 460 -20.34 -8.29 -22.30
CA GLU A 460 -21.75 -8.31 -21.98
C GLU A 460 -21.95 -8.78 -20.54
N ILE A 461 -22.82 -8.12 -19.76
CA ILE A 461 -23.16 -8.49 -18.39
C ILE A 461 -24.64 -8.84 -18.27
N LYS A 462 -24.93 -10.01 -17.71
CA LYS A 462 -26.28 -10.48 -17.37
C LYS A 462 -26.40 -10.61 -15.85
N VAL A 463 -27.00 -9.62 -15.19
CA VAL A 463 -27.29 -9.62 -13.73
C VAL A 463 -28.67 -10.21 -13.46
N ASN A 464 -28.96 -10.60 -12.20
CA ASN A 464 -30.16 -11.33 -11.80
C ASN A 464 -30.38 -12.59 -12.67
N TYR A 465 -29.30 -13.23 -13.09
CA TYR A 465 -29.37 -14.30 -14.06
C TYR A 465 -28.61 -15.56 -13.59
N ILE A 466 -29.33 -16.64 -13.42
CA ILE A 466 -28.78 -17.97 -13.12
C ILE A 466 -28.68 -18.71 -14.45
N VAL A 467 -27.47 -18.80 -14.98
CA VAL A 467 -27.19 -19.47 -16.26
C VAL A 467 -27.31 -20.98 -16.13
N GLU A 468 -27.92 -21.61 -17.12
CA GLU A 468 -28.04 -23.07 -17.21
C GLU A 468 -26.85 -23.68 -17.95
N LYS A 469 -26.53 -24.94 -17.61
CA LYS A 469 -25.46 -25.70 -18.26
C LYS A 469 -25.54 -25.66 -19.80
N LYS A 470 -26.73 -25.83 -20.37
CA LYS A 470 -26.95 -25.89 -21.81
C LYS A 470 -26.54 -24.61 -22.53
N GLU A 471 -26.78 -23.45 -21.93
CA GLU A 471 -26.37 -22.17 -22.48
C GLU A 471 -24.85 -22.01 -22.48
N LEU A 472 -24.17 -22.54 -21.46
CA LEU A 472 -22.71 -22.49 -21.35
C LEU A 472 -21.99 -23.40 -22.37
N GLU A 473 -22.66 -24.41 -22.87
CA GLU A 473 -22.11 -25.31 -23.92
C GLU A 473 -22.02 -24.64 -25.31
N GLU A 474 -22.58 -23.43 -25.47
CA GLU A 474 -22.49 -22.59 -26.69
C GLU A 474 -21.23 -21.72 -26.76
N PHE A 475 -20.46 -21.60 -25.66
CA PHE A 475 -19.22 -20.84 -25.60
C PHE A 475 -18.01 -21.67 -26.02
N ASP A 476 -16.96 -21.01 -26.52
CA ASP A 476 -15.69 -21.67 -26.81
C ASP A 476 -14.96 -22.09 -25.53
N THR A 477 -15.04 -21.24 -24.50
CA THR A 477 -14.42 -21.46 -23.18
C THR A 477 -15.34 -20.94 -22.08
N VAL A 478 -15.44 -21.67 -20.96
CA VAL A 478 -16.23 -21.29 -19.79
C VAL A 478 -15.34 -21.14 -18.57
N ILE A 479 -15.50 -20.07 -17.82
CA ILE A 479 -14.81 -19.78 -16.56
C ILE A 479 -15.81 -19.77 -15.41
N ILE A 480 -15.65 -20.70 -14.47
CA ILE A 480 -16.49 -20.78 -13.27
C ILE A 480 -15.80 -20.01 -12.14
N ALA A 481 -16.36 -18.87 -11.76
CA ALA A 481 -15.90 -17.96 -10.72
C ALA A 481 -16.98 -17.73 -9.63
N THR A 482 -17.78 -18.74 -9.35
CA THR A 482 -18.98 -18.73 -8.49
C THR A 482 -18.70 -18.54 -7.01
N GLY A 483 -17.42 -18.46 -6.60
CA GLY A 483 -16.99 -18.09 -5.26
C GLY A 483 -17.25 -19.16 -4.21
N VAL A 484 -17.73 -18.75 -3.04
CA VAL A 484 -17.83 -19.58 -1.84
C VAL A 484 -19.17 -19.43 -1.13
N ASN A 485 -19.55 -20.45 -0.35
CA ASN A 485 -20.62 -20.40 0.63
C ASN A 485 -20.05 -20.45 2.06
N PRO A 486 -20.71 -19.85 3.07
CA PRO A 486 -20.33 -20.02 4.47
C PRO A 486 -20.32 -21.50 4.85
N ARG A 487 -19.32 -21.90 5.63
CA ARG A 487 -19.27 -23.25 6.19
C ARG A 487 -20.08 -23.30 7.46
N GLU A 488 -21.01 -24.26 7.53
CA GLU A 488 -21.76 -24.55 8.73
C GLU A 488 -20.92 -25.42 9.69
N PRO A 489 -20.61 -24.96 10.91
CA PRO A 489 -19.95 -25.79 11.91
C PRO A 489 -20.94 -26.69 12.65
N SER A 490 -20.45 -27.81 13.15
CA SER A 490 -21.24 -28.70 14.01
C SER A 490 -21.20 -28.16 15.44
N ILE A 491 -22.19 -27.37 15.82
CA ILE A 491 -22.41 -26.84 17.18
C ILE A 491 -23.88 -27.02 17.52
N ASP A 492 -24.17 -27.61 18.66
CA ASP A 492 -25.57 -27.82 19.11
C ASP A 492 -26.25 -26.43 19.24
N GLY A 493 -27.49 -26.33 18.75
CA GLY A 493 -28.26 -25.08 18.80
C GLY A 493 -27.89 -24.05 17.71
N ILE A 494 -27.13 -24.43 16.67
CA ILE A 494 -26.71 -23.53 15.59
C ILE A 494 -27.88 -22.88 14.82
N ASN A 495 -29.06 -23.50 14.82
CA ASN A 495 -30.26 -23.02 14.14
C ASN A 495 -31.14 -22.09 15.01
N GLN A 496 -30.63 -21.62 16.16
CA GLN A 496 -31.29 -20.61 16.98
C GLN A 496 -31.47 -19.30 16.24
N LYS A 497 -32.56 -18.57 16.51
CA LYS A 497 -32.90 -17.32 15.79
C LYS A 497 -31.87 -16.18 15.91
N HIS A 498 -31.08 -16.20 16.97
CA HIS A 498 -30.03 -15.20 17.24
C HIS A 498 -28.65 -15.61 16.70
N VAL A 499 -28.57 -16.70 15.91
CA VAL A 499 -27.37 -17.15 15.22
C VAL A 499 -27.42 -16.69 13.78
N HIS A 500 -26.38 -15.97 13.34
CA HIS A 500 -26.32 -15.37 12.02
C HIS A 500 -24.97 -15.68 11.33
N TYR A 501 -24.96 -15.66 10.00
CA TYR A 501 -23.72 -15.73 9.25
C TYR A 501 -23.15 -14.32 9.00
N TYR A 502 -21.85 -14.22 8.82
CA TYR A 502 -21.16 -12.97 8.58
C TYR A 502 -21.77 -12.14 7.42
N LYS A 503 -22.34 -12.80 6.41
CA LYS A 503 -22.98 -12.13 5.27
C LYS A 503 -24.18 -11.30 5.69
N ASP A 504 -25.05 -11.87 6.52
CA ASP A 504 -26.28 -11.23 6.98
C ASP A 504 -25.97 -9.99 7.80
N ILE A 505 -24.86 -10.04 8.57
CA ILE A 505 -24.39 -8.92 9.39
C ILE A 505 -23.82 -7.81 8.52
N LEU A 506 -22.91 -8.14 7.60
CA LEU A 506 -22.24 -7.14 6.75
C LEU A 506 -23.19 -6.52 5.73
N ASN A 507 -24.25 -7.23 5.31
CA ASN A 507 -25.34 -6.67 4.48
C ASN A 507 -26.28 -5.75 5.27
N GLY A 508 -26.22 -5.75 6.61
CA GLY A 508 -27.11 -4.96 7.45
C GLY A 508 -28.53 -5.52 7.53
N GLU A 509 -28.73 -6.80 7.24
CA GLU A 509 -30.03 -7.48 7.23
C GLU A 509 -30.54 -7.83 8.64
N VAL A 510 -29.65 -7.74 9.65
CA VAL A 510 -29.93 -8.16 11.02
C VAL A 510 -29.73 -7.03 12.01
N THR A 511 -30.68 -6.88 12.93
CA THR A 511 -30.52 -6.02 14.11
C THR A 511 -29.91 -6.84 15.24
N LEU A 512 -28.74 -6.41 15.73
CA LEU A 512 -28.02 -7.08 16.82
C LEU A 512 -28.24 -6.41 18.16
N GLY A 513 -28.22 -7.21 19.22
CA GLY A 513 -28.23 -6.76 20.59
C GLY A 513 -26.93 -6.08 21.04
N SER A 514 -26.79 -5.89 22.35
CA SER A 514 -25.67 -5.19 22.99
C SER A 514 -24.42 -6.07 23.16
N THR A 515 -24.60 -7.41 23.17
CA THR A 515 -23.52 -8.36 23.42
C THR A 515 -23.46 -9.39 22.28
N VAL A 516 -22.30 -9.53 21.63
CA VAL A 516 -22.14 -10.37 20.44
C VAL A 516 -20.91 -11.26 20.55
N ALA A 517 -21.08 -12.57 20.26
CA ALA A 517 -19.98 -13.50 20.10
C ALA A 517 -19.69 -13.76 18.61
N VAL A 518 -18.48 -13.53 18.17
CA VAL A 518 -18.00 -13.82 16.82
C VAL A 518 -17.18 -15.11 16.86
N ILE A 519 -17.69 -16.18 16.27
CA ILE A 519 -17.03 -17.49 16.21
C ILE A 519 -16.14 -17.59 14.98
N GLY A 520 -14.82 -17.59 15.20
CA GLY A 520 -13.80 -17.67 14.15
C GLY A 520 -13.02 -16.37 13.99
N ALA A 521 -11.71 -16.42 14.25
CA ALA A 521 -10.79 -15.27 14.21
C ALA A 521 -9.82 -15.35 13.03
N GLY A 522 -10.34 -15.71 11.84
CA GLY A 522 -9.70 -15.48 10.55
C GLY A 522 -9.93 -14.06 10.04
N GLY A 523 -9.52 -13.73 8.81
CA GLY A 523 -9.73 -12.42 8.21
C GLY A 523 -11.17 -11.93 8.32
N VAL A 524 -12.13 -12.75 7.92
CA VAL A 524 -13.58 -12.43 8.00
C VAL A 524 -14.05 -12.17 9.44
N GLY A 525 -13.55 -12.93 10.42
CA GLY A 525 -13.91 -12.71 11.83
C GLY A 525 -13.40 -11.39 12.39
N PHE A 526 -12.18 -10.98 11.99
CA PHE A 526 -11.65 -9.66 12.29
C PHE A 526 -12.49 -8.57 11.64
N ASP A 527 -12.83 -8.73 10.35
CA ASP A 527 -13.66 -7.78 9.60
C ASP A 527 -15.03 -7.58 10.26
N VAL A 528 -15.69 -8.67 10.69
CA VAL A 528 -16.97 -8.61 11.40
C VAL A 528 -16.80 -7.92 12.77
N ALA A 529 -15.74 -8.24 13.51
CA ALA A 529 -15.50 -7.59 14.81
C ALA A 529 -15.22 -6.08 14.65
N GLU A 530 -14.50 -5.67 13.60
CA GLU A 530 -14.29 -4.25 13.28
C GLU A 530 -15.58 -3.56 12.84
N PHE A 531 -16.41 -4.23 12.04
CA PHE A 531 -17.73 -3.74 11.63
C PHE A 531 -18.64 -3.50 12.85
N LEU A 532 -18.65 -4.44 13.79
CA LEU A 532 -19.48 -4.34 15.01
C LEU A 532 -18.98 -3.30 16.01
N ALA A 533 -17.65 -3.08 16.04
CA ALA A 533 -16.99 -2.13 16.95
C ALA A 533 -16.88 -0.72 16.39
N GLY A 534 -17.09 -0.52 15.09
CA GLY A 534 -16.94 0.75 14.40
C GLY A 534 -18.26 1.47 14.10
N GLU A 535 -18.14 2.63 13.50
CA GLU A 535 -19.27 3.34 12.89
C GLU A 535 -19.54 2.77 11.50
N LYS A 536 -20.78 2.91 11.00
CA LYS A 536 -21.13 2.39 9.67
C LYS A 536 -20.26 3.03 8.58
N CYS A 537 -19.65 2.18 7.77
CA CYS A 537 -18.93 2.58 6.58
C CYS A 537 -19.92 2.83 5.43
N THR A 538 -19.84 4.01 4.80
CA THR A 538 -20.58 4.34 3.59
C THR A 538 -19.58 4.85 2.55
N GLU A 539 -19.99 4.92 1.29
CA GLU A 539 -19.14 5.41 0.22
C GLU A 539 -18.55 6.80 0.54
N GLY A 540 -17.23 6.94 0.45
CA GLY A 540 -16.51 8.18 0.72
C GLY A 540 -16.45 8.63 2.19
N SER A 541 -17.01 7.85 3.13
CA SER A 541 -17.06 8.20 4.56
C SER A 541 -15.83 7.71 5.33
N PHE A 542 -14.67 8.24 5.01
CA PHE A 542 -13.48 7.99 5.83
C PHE A 542 -13.61 8.60 7.22
N GLN A 543 -13.02 7.94 8.20
CA GLN A 543 -12.93 8.49 9.55
C GLN A 543 -12.32 9.91 9.52
N PRO A 544 -12.93 10.92 10.19
CA PRO A 544 -12.37 12.26 10.24
C PRO A 544 -10.95 12.27 10.80
N LEU A 545 -10.02 12.96 10.10
CA LEU A 545 -8.61 12.98 10.47
C LEU A 545 -8.33 13.35 11.93
N PRO A 546 -8.96 14.41 12.52
CA PRO A 546 -8.72 14.74 13.92
C PRO A 546 -9.12 13.61 14.89
N GLN A 547 -10.22 12.91 14.62
CA GLN A 547 -10.67 11.79 15.43
C GLN A 547 -9.68 10.61 15.32
N TRP A 548 -9.24 10.28 14.11
CA TRP A 548 -8.25 9.24 13.87
C TRP A 548 -6.90 9.55 14.55
N MET A 549 -6.46 10.81 14.50
CA MET A 549 -5.24 11.25 15.18
C MET A 549 -5.34 11.05 16.71
N ILE A 550 -6.45 11.45 17.32
CA ILE A 550 -6.68 11.26 18.76
C ILE A 550 -6.71 9.77 19.11
N GLU A 551 -7.40 8.97 18.31
CA GLU A 551 -7.51 7.52 18.51
C GLU A 551 -6.12 6.85 18.53
N TRP A 552 -5.20 7.27 17.65
CA TRP A 552 -3.85 6.72 17.57
C TRP A 552 -2.80 7.48 18.37
N GLY A 553 -3.18 8.55 19.09
CA GLY A 553 -2.27 9.32 19.95
C GLY A 553 -1.32 10.23 19.18
N ILE A 554 -1.73 10.70 17.99
CA ILE A 554 -0.94 11.61 17.16
C ILE A 554 -1.23 13.05 17.59
N GLY A 555 -0.16 13.77 17.94
CA GLY A 555 -0.19 15.18 18.31
C GLY A 555 0.48 16.09 17.28
N ASP A 556 0.24 17.38 17.40
CA ASP A 556 0.93 18.40 16.61
C ASP A 556 2.43 18.45 16.98
N PRO A 557 3.38 18.26 16.05
CA PRO A 557 4.81 18.25 16.35
C PRO A 557 5.36 19.63 16.82
N GLU A 558 4.62 20.73 16.64
CA GLU A 558 4.94 22.03 17.25
C GLU A 558 4.72 22.04 18.77
N LEU A 559 3.80 21.20 19.25
CA LEU A 559 3.44 21.10 20.67
C LEU A 559 3.98 19.83 21.34
N TYR A 560 4.12 18.76 20.57
CA TYR A 560 4.45 17.42 21.06
C TYR A 560 5.66 16.85 20.31
N ARG A 561 6.80 16.74 20.99
CA ARG A 561 8.03 16.18 20.43
C ARG A 561 7.78 14.79 19.83
N GLY A 562 8.29 14.54 18.64
CA GLY A 562 8.07 13.30 17.90
C GLY A 562 6.63 13.11 17.39
N GLY A 563 5.72 14.08 17.64
CA GLY A 563 4.33 14.01 17.21
C GLY A 563 3.46 13.05 18.02
N LEU A 564 3.81 12.76 19.28
CA LEU A 564 3.05 11.87 20.16
C LEU A 564 2.34 12.66 21.26
N LEU A 565 1.02 12.44 21.41
CA LEU A 565 0.27 12.99 22.54
C LEU A 565 0.81 12.48 23.87
N THR A 566 0.94 13.36 24.85
CA THR A 566 1.46 13.02 26.19
C THR A 566 0.60 11.97 26.90
N ASN A 567 -0.71 12.01 26.68
CA ASN A 567 -1.68 11.08 27.26
C ASN A 567 -1.86 9.79 26.42
N GLY A 568 -1.10 9.65 25.32
CA GLY A 568 -1.19 8.49 24.41
C GLY A 568 -2.49 8.44 23.59
N SER A 569 -2.86 7.25 23.15
CA SER A 569 -4.07 7.00 22.36
C SER A 569 -5.34 7.11 23.22
N SER A 570 -6.41 7.69 22.65
CA SER A 570 -7.72 7.83 23.30
C SER A 570 -8.84 7.39 22.34
N PRO A 571 -9.01 6.08 22.14
CA PRO A 571 -10.02 5.54 21.25
C PRO A 571 -11.42 5.65 21.86
N LYS A 572 -12.44 5.81 20.99
CA LYS A 572 -13.85 5.65 21.40
C LYS A 572 -14.11 4.15 21.57
N PRO A 573 -14.58 3.69 22.76
CA PRO A 573 -14.96 2.30 22.95
C PRO A 573 -16.08 1.88 22.01
N ALA A 574 -16.16 0.58 21.69
CA ALA A 574 -17.30 0.03 20.97
C ALA A 574 -18.59 0.23 21.78
N GLU A 575 -19.71 0.46 21.09
CA GLU A 575 -21.04 0.59 21.73
C GLU A 575 -21.57 -0.78 22.20
N ARG A 576 -21.03 -1.87 21.62
CA ARG A 576 -21.37 -3.25 21.94
C ARG A 576 -20.24 -3.95 22.68
N LYS A 577 -20.58 -4.88 23.53
CA LYS A 577 -19.63 -5.85 24.06
C LYS A 577 -19.41 -6.95 23.03
N ILE A 578 -18.18 -7.12 22.56
CA ILE A 578 -17.86 -8.04 21.47
C ILE A 578 -16.82 -9.05 21.95
N TYR A 579 -17.10 -10.32 21.74
CA TYR A 579 -16.18 -11.43 21.95
C TYR A 579 -15.74 -11.98 20.60
N LEU A 580 -14.45 -11.95 20.30
CA LEU A 580 -13.87 -12.61 19.14
C LEU A 580 -13.22 -13.92 19.58
N LEU A 581 -13.73 -15.05 19.09
CA LEU A 581 -13.43 -16.38 19.60
C LEU A 581 -12.62 -17.22 18.62
N GLN A 582 -11.58 -17.92 19.12
CA GLN A 582 -10.74 -18.80 18.32
C GLN A 582 -10.52 -20.15 19.00
N ARG A 583 -10.71 -21.27 18.26
CA ARG A 583 -10.45 -22.63 18.78
C ARG A 583 -8.98 -22.91 19.06
N LYS A 584 -8.10 -22.43 18.15
CA LYS A 584 -6.65 -22.69 18.28
C LYS A 584 -6.05 -21.84 19.40
N ALA A 585 -5.31 -22.46 20.32
CA ALA A 585 -4.58 -21.79 21.38
C ALA A 585 -3.28 -21.11 20.87
N GLN A 586 -3.42 -20.24 19.90
CA GLN A 586 -2.33 -19.48 19.31
C GLN A 586 -2.70 -17.99 19.25
N LYS A 587 -1.70 -17.13 19.00
CA LYS A 587 -1.93 -15.70 18.84
C LYS A 587 -3.08 -15.44 17.85
N MET A 588 -4.09 -14.70 18.30
CA MET A 588 -5.23 -14.29 17.47
C MET A 588 -4.75 -13.53 16.23
N GLY A 589 -5.36 -13.85 15.09
CA GLY A 589 -4.97 -13.21 13.81
C GLY A 589 -3.54 -13.50 13.37
N LYS A 590 -2.96 -14.67 13.70
CA LYS A 590 -1.61 -15.08 13.27
C LYS A 590 -1.44 -15.06 11.74
N ASN A 591 -2.51 -15.37 11.01
CA ASN A 591 -2.52 -15.47 9.54
C ASN A 591 -2.94 -14.17 8.85
N LEU A 592 -3.20 -13.07 9.58
CA LEU A 592 -3.43 -11.76 8.99
C LEU A 592 -2.16 -11.24 8.30
N GLY A 593 -2.33 -10.28 7.40
CA GLY A 593 -1.23 -9.65 6.67
C GLY A 593 -0.07 -9.27 7.57
N LYS A 594 1.15 -9.53 7.11
CA LYS A 594 2.38 -9.30 7.91
C LYS A 594 2.51 -7.85 8.36
N THR A 595 2.13 -6.93 7.48
CA THR A 595 2.25 -5.48 7.71
C THR A 595 1.01 -4.85 8.34
N THR A 596 -0.18 -5.47 8.23
CA THR A 596 -1.44 -4.91 8.71
C THR A 596 -2.04 -5.65 9.90
N GLY A 597 -1.70 -6.92 10.12
CA GLY A 597 -2.32 -7.73 11.17
C GLY A 597 -2.13 -7.21 12.59
N TRP A 598 -1.06 -6.44 12.86
CA TRP A 598 -0.88 -5.78 14.14
C TRP A 598 -1.84 -4.60 14.33
N ILE A 599 -2.21 -3.91 13.23
CA ILE A 599 -3.14 -2.77 13.24
C ILE A 599 -4.53 -3.26 13.63
N HIS A 600 -5.02 -4.32 12.97
CA HIS A 600 -6.33 -4.93 13.27
C HIS A 600 -6.42 -5.36 14.74
N ARG A 601 -5.39 -6.04 15.27
CA ARG A 601 -5.36 -6.42 16.69
C ARG A 601 -5.35 -5.22 17.62
N ALA A 602 -4.57 -4.18 17.30
CA ALA A 602 -4.51 -2.96 18.11
C ALA A 602 -5.86 -2.23 18.09
N ALA A 603 -6.47 -2.04 16.93
CA ALA A 603 -7.75 -1.38 16.77
C ALA A 603 -8.86 -2.06 17.57
N LEU A 604 -9.01 -3.39 17.46
CA LEU A 604 -9.99 -4.15 18.23
C LEU A 604 -9.75 -4.06 19.73
N LYS A 605 -8.48 -4.17 20.16
CA LYS A 605 -8.12 -4.04 21.58
C LYS A 605 -8.43 -2.64 22.11
N MET A 606 -8.11 -1.59 21.35
CA MET A 606 -8.41 -0.21 21.71
C MET A 606 -9.92 0.04 21.88
N LYS A 607 -10.74 -0.63 21.07
CA LYS A 607 -12.21 -0.55 21.13
C LYS A 607 -12.85 -1.46 22.20
N GLY A 608 -12.04 -2.20 22.97
CA GLY A 608 -12.51 -3.05 24.06
C GLY A 608 -13.05 -4.41 23.63
N VAL A 609 -12.72 -4.88 22.41
CA VAL A 609 -13.10 -6.23 21.96
C VAL A 609 -12.31 -7.29 22.74
N GLU A 610 -13.02 -8.22 23.37
CA GLU A 610 -12.44 -9.35 24.09
C GLU A 610 -12.04 -10.46 23.10
N MET A 611 -10.74 -10.76 23.02
CA MET A 611 -10.18 -11.76 22.11
C MET A 611 -9.81 -13.03 22.88
N LEU A 612 -10.56 -14.13 22.70
CA LEU A 612 -10.39 -15.39 23.42
C LEU A 612 -9.90 -16.51 22.49
N SER A 613 -8.72 -17.07 22.79
CA SER A 613 -8.13 -18.21 22.05
C SER A 613 -8.16 -19.49 22.89
N GLY A 614 -8.07 -20.67 22.24
CA GLY A 614 -8.15 -21.97 22.92
C GLY A 614 -9.58 -22.30 23.36
N VAL A 615 -10.61 -21.85 22.63
CA VAL A 615 -12.02 -22.00 23.00
C VAL A 615 -12.62 -23.24 22.34
N THR A 616 -13.26 -24.10 23.15
CA THR A 616 -14.12 -25.17 22.67
C THR A 616 -15.59 -24.71 22.77
N TYR A 617 -16.33 -24.83 21.68
CA TYR A 617 -17.75 -24.49 21.62
C TYR A 617 -18.61 -25.77 21.90
N HIS A 618 -19.49 -25.71 22.87
CA HIS A 618 -20.31 -26.83 23.27
C HIS A 618 -21.74 -26.74 22.75
N LYS A 619 -22.43 -25.64 23.05
CA LYS A 619 -23.84 -25.46 22.72
C LYS A 619 -24.20 -23.97 22.62
N ILE A 620 -25.13 -23.64 21.74
CA ILE A 620 -25.81 -22.34 21.70
C ILE A 620 -27.21 -22.53 22.27
N SER A 621 -27.62 -21.70 23.23
CA SER A 621 -28.94 -21.67 23.83
C SER A 621 -29.55 -20.28 23.76
N ASP A 622 -30.80 -20.10 24.16
CA ASP A 622 -31.45 -18.77 24.24
C ASP A 622 -30.73 -17.81 25.20
N GLU A 623 -29.89 -18.30 26.12
CA GLU A 623 -29.14 -17.50 27.09
C GLU A 623 -27.75 -17.10 26.57
N GLY A 624 -27.24 -17.73 25.49
CA GLY A 624 -25.94 -17.45 24.93
C GLY A 624 -25.18 -18.69 24.46
N LEU A 625 -23.83 -18.61 24.53
CA LEU A 625 -22.90 -19.62 24.03
C LEU A 625 -22.16 -20.33 25.18
N TYR A 626 -22.28 -21.66 25.27
CA TYR A 626 -21.48 -22.45 26.22
C TYR A 626 -20.10 -22.75 25.65
N ILE A 627 -19.06 -22.34 26.38
CA ILE A 627 -17.66 -22.51 25.99
C ILE A 627 -16.85 -23.15 27.12
N SER A 628 -15.69 -23.74 26.79
CA SER A 628 -14.62 -24.03 27.75
C SER A 628 -13.28 -23.56 27.18
N ARG A 629 -12.29 -23.37 28.06
CA ARG A 629 -10.93 -22.91 27.68
C ARG A 629 -9.91 -24.00 27.97
N GLU A 630 -8.88 -24.09 27.16
CA GLU A 630 -7.86 -25.16 27.19
C GLU A 630 -7.14 -25.33 28.54
N ASN A 631 -7.14 -24.31 29.42
CA ASN A 631 -6.42 -24.29 30.70
C ASN A 631 -7.35 -24.24 31.93
N GLU A 632 -8.65 -24.37 31.74
CA GLU A 632 -9.64 -24.31 32.81
C GLU A 632 -10.37 -25.68 32.88
N GLU A 633 -11.01 -26.00 34.01
CA GLU A 633 -11.79 -27.25 34.15
C GLU A 633 -12.73 -27.38 32.94
N LEU A 634 -12.83 -28.62 32.41
CA LEU A 634 -13.63 -28.94 31.20
C LEU A 634 -15.17 -28.73 31.38
N THR A 635 -15.58 -28.06 32.44
CA THR A 635 -16.98 -27.66 32.65
C THR A 635 -17.30 -26.45 31.78
N PRO A 636 -18.29 -26.58 30.89
CA PRO A 636 -18.71 -25.45 30.06
C PRO A 636 -19.21 -24.27 30.89
N GLU A 637 -18.67 -23.08 30.66
CA GLU A 637 -19.18 -21.81 31.19
C GLU A 637 -20.13 -21.17 30.17
N LEU A 638 -21.16 -20.48 30.65
CA LEU A 638 -22.07 -19.71 29.81
C LEU A 638 -21.44 -18.31 29.52
N LEU A 639 -21.23 -18.02 28.24
CA LEU A 639 -20.97 -16.70 27.74
C LEU A 639 -22.32 -16.06 27.36
N GLU A 640 -22.85 -15.21 28.22
CA GLU A 640 -24.12 -14.52 27.99
C GLU A 640 -23.98 -13.55 26.81
N VAL A 641 -24.67 -13.83 25.70
CA VAL A 641 -24.63 -13.00 24.49
C VAL A 641 -26.01 -12.96 23.82
N ASP A 642 -26.36 -11.79 23.31
CA ASP A 642 -27.62 -11.58 22.59
C ASP A 642 -27.56 -12.23 21.19
N ASN A 643 -26.39 -12.28 20.57
CA ASN A 643 -26.23 -12.85 19.23
C ASN A 643 -24.90 -13.61 19.08
N VAL A 644 -24.94 -14.62 18.21
CA VAL A 644 -23.77 -15.40 17.77
C VAL A 644 -23.56 -15.20 16.26
N VAL A 645 -22.36 -14.80 15.86
CA VAL A 645 -22.01 -14.59 14.45
C VAL A 645 -20.99 -15.64 13.99
N LEU A 646 -21.33 -16.38 12.95
CA LEU A 646 -20.52 -17.47 12.42
C LEU A 646 -19.55 -16.98 11.34
N CYS A 647 -18.24 -17.01 11.66
CA CYS A 647 -17.12 -16.72 10.78
C CYS A 647 -16.20 -17.95 10.65
N THR A 648 -16.79 -19.14 10.57
CA THR A 648 -16.14 -20.46 10.73
C THR A 648 -15.45 -20.98 9.47
N GLY A 649 -15.24 -20.13 8.47
CA GLY A 649 -14.67 -20.45 7.17
C GLY A 649 -15.72 -20.64 6.08
N GLN A 650 -15.28 -21.11 4.91
CA GLN A 650 -16.11 -21.26 3.72
C GLN A 650 -15.92 -22.61 3.06
N VAL A 651 -16.84 -22.94 2.14
CA VAL A 651 -16.76 -24.06 1.21
C VAL A 651 -16.86 -23.55 -0.22
N SER A 652 -16.10 -24.16 -1.13
CA SER A 652 -16.10 -23.79 -2.55
C SER A 652 -17.46 -24.08 -3.19
N ASN A 653 -17.94 -23.15 -4.00
CA ASN A 653 -19.15 -23.32 -4.80
C ASN A 653 -18.76 -23.82 -6.20
N SER A 654 -18.42 -25.11 -6.33
CA SER A 654 -17.91 -25.72 -7.57
C SER A 654 -18.90 -26.61 -8.30
N LYS A 655 -20.16 -26.70 -7.84
CA LYS A 655 -21.16 -27.62 -8.41
C LYS A 655 -21.30 -27.51 -9.92
N LEU A 656 -21.40 -26.29 -10.45
CA LEU A 656 -21.55 -26.07 -11.89
C LEU A 656 -20.33 -26.53 -12.70
N TYR A 657 -19.13 -26.43 -12.13
CA TYR A 657 -17.92 -26.96 -12.74
C TYR A 657 -17.95 -28.50 -12.81
N GLU A 658 -18.38 -29.17 -11.74
CA GLU A 658 -18.54 -30.64 -11.72
C GLU A 658 -19.53 -31.11 -12.78
N ASP A 659 -20.59 -30.35 -13.03
CA ASP A 659 -21.58 -30.64 -14.06
C ASP A 659 -21.06 -30.44 -15.49
N LEU A 660 -20.09 -29.51 -15.68
CA LEU A 660 -19.52 -29.12 -16.98
C LEU A 660 -18.21 -29.82 -17.35
N LYS A 661 -17.41 -30.28 -16.38
CA LYS A 661 -16.03 -30.76 -16.62
C LYS A 661 -15.92 -31.93 -17.60
N ASN A 662 -17.01 -32.65 -17.86
CA ASN A 662 -17.09 -33.75 -18.84
C ASN A 662 -17.87 -33.37 -20.10
N SER A 663 -18.25 -32.08 -20.25
CA SER A 663 -18.88 -31.57 -21.48
C SER A 663 -17.83 -31.33 -22.59
N ARG A 664 -18.29 -30.89 -23.76
CA ARG A 664 -17.38 -30.59 -24.89
C ARG A 664 -16.70 -29.22 -24.76
N VAL A 665 -17.22 -28.35 -23.92
CA VAL A 665 -16.68 -26.99 -23.74
C VAL A 665 -15.46 -27.02 -22.81
N GLU A 666 -14.41 -26.28 -23.18
CA GLU A 666 -13.27 -26.06 -22.32
C GLU A 666 -13.71 -25.29 -21.07
N CYS A 667 -13.53 -25.87 -19.86
CA CYS A 667 -14.07 -25.31 -18.63
C CYS A 667 -12.97 -25.14 -17.56
N HIS A 668 -12.84 -23.94 -17.02
CA HIS A 668 -11.88 -23.57 -15.98
C HIS A 668 -12.57 -23.19 -14.68
N LEU A 669 -11.91 -23.43 -13.56
CA LEU A 669 -12.37 -23.10 -12.21
C LEU A 669 -11.37 -22.17 -11.51
N ILE A 670 -11.83 -20.99 -11.03
CA ILE A 670 -10.98 -19.98 -10.43
C ILE A 670 -11.54 -19.40 -9.13
N GLY A 671 -10.70 -18.68 -8.42
CA GLY A 671 -11.07 -17.94 -7.20
C GLY A 671 -11.54 -18.84 -6.06
N GLY A 672 -12.55 -18.37 -5.35
CA GLY A 672 -13.15 -19.12 -4.23
C GLY A 672 -13.82 -20.42 -4.64
N ALA A 673 -14.30 -20.51 -5.86
CA ALA A 673 -14.90 -21.73 -6.42
C ALA A 673 -13.86 -22.85 -6.54
N GLN A 674 -12.59 -22.54 -6.84
CA GLN A 674 -11.49 -23.48 -6.88
C GLN A 674 -10.99 -23.83 -5.47
N HIS A 675 -10.82 -22.83 -4.61
CA HIS A 675 -10.26 -23.02 -3.27
C HIS A 675 -10.84 -22.02 -2.27
N ALA A 676 -11.49 -22.53 -1.23
CA ALA A 676 -12.14 -21.75 -0.18
C ALA A 676 -11.27 -21.56 1.08
N GLY A 677 -10.01 -22.01 1.09
CA GLY A 677 -9.18 -22.06 2.30
C GLY A 677 -8.88 -20.70 2.95
N GLU A 678 -8.71 -19.68 2.15
CA GLU A 678 -8.65 -18.28 2.56
C GLU A 678 -9.38 -17.44 1.52
N LEU A 679 -10.31 -16.59 1.96
CA LEU A 679 -10.88 -15.57 1.08
C LEU A 679 -9.81 -14.51 0.84
N ASP A 680 -9.21 -14.54 -0.34
CA ASP A 680 -8.14 -13.64 -0.73
C ASP A 680 -8.43 -13.06 -2.11
N ALA A 681 -8.79 -11.76 -2.11
CA ALA A 681 -9.02 -11.03 -3.36
C ALA A 681 -7.77 -10.98 -4.25
N LYS A 682 -6.57 -10.93 -3.65
CA LYS A 682 -5.29 -10.96 -4.38
C LYS A 682 -5.19 -12.22 -5.24
N ARG A 683 -5.40 -13.41 -4.65
CA ARG A 683 -5.37 -14.69 -5.37
C ARG A 683 -6.46 -14.77 -6.43
N ALA A 684 -7.67 -14.32 -6.09
CA ALA A 684 -8.81 -14.35 -7.00
C ALA A 684 -8.57 -13.50 -8.25
N ILE A 685 -8.05 -12.29 -8.09
CA ILE A 685 -7.73 -11.36 -9.18
C ILE A 685 -6.56 -11.88 -10.02
N ASP A 686 -5.49 -12.36 -9.38
CA ASP A 686 -4.32 -12.94 -10.06
C ASP A 686 -4.70 -14.14 -10.91
N GLN A 687 -5.51 -15.07 -10.37
CA GLN A 687 -6.00 -16.23 -11.12
C GLN A 687 -6.84 -15.82 -12.35
N GLY A 688 -7.76 -14.86 -12.17
CA GLY A 688 -8.58 -14.36 -13.27
C GLY A 688 -7.75 -13.73 -14.39
N THR A 689 -6.80 -12.86 -14.01
CA THR A 689 -5.90 -12.19 -14.96
C THR A 689 -5.02 -13.20 -15.71
N ARG A 690 -4.33 -14.11 -14.99
CA ARG A 690 -3.41 -15.09 -15.61
C ARG A 690 -4.15 -16.08 -16.49
N LEU A 691 -5.31 -16.58 -16.07
CA LEU A 691 -6.10 -17.47 -16.89
C LEU A 691 -6.52 -16.80 -18.19
N ALA A 692 -7.06 -15.58 -18.12
CA ALA A 692 -7.50 -14.83 -19.30
C ALA A 692 -6.34 -14.61 -20.31
N LEU A 693 -5.11 -14.36 -19.84
CA LEU A 693 -3.94 -14.20 -20.69
C LEU A 693 -3.46 -15.54 -21.32
N SER A 694 -3.89 -16.67 -20.79
CA SER A 694 -3.47 -18.01 -21.29
C SER A 694 -4.49 -18.66 -22.23
N ILE A 695 -5.71 -18.14 -22.34
CA ILE A 695 -6.78 -18.62 -23.22
C ILE A 695 -6.59 -18.14 -24.67
#